data_d569cf679905bc29191fce01ba2a7a7c
#
_entry.id   d569cf679905bc29191fce01ba2a7a7c
#
_cell.length_a   1.000
_cell.length_b   1.000
_cell.length_c   1.000
_cell.angle_alpha   90.00
_cell.angle_beta   90.00
_cell.angle_gamma   90.00
#
_symmetry.space_group_name_H-M   'P 1'
#
loop_
_entity.id
_entity.type
_entity.pdbx_description
1 polymer ?
#
loop_
_entity_poly.entity_id
_entity_poly.type
_entity_poly.pdbx_seq_one_letter_code
_entity_poly.pdbx_strand_id
1 'polypeptide(L)'
;MPPKRGRGAGAGAGAGRGGAAPAAAPPGPAVQAGAGRGASAGRGRGAASATAPSGPASHVSTIGVKRPGFGKSGRSMTVLVNHFACKIPTGMIYHYDAIDKKLPARVNVKTLNLLQDTLQPNVFVPKGAYDGQKNLFTTKKLDLGENNTRTFEMPLGEPRGDKPPRTRKIKITLVAEINPEILSEFQLGRHAQDNEVQTALTALNVALRHEPISRYTFNTRSFFLPTGAQRVGFGLQLWPGVFQSIRPAMSSMHLNVDTSTGVIFTPGPVITHAMEFMERRQPADLARLSPRELHNLSSHLKGLRVVITYLGGKRPEKSIIGLTDKGASQFMFESNGKKVSVADYFRQTYKKQLQFPQLPCVKVSQTSVIPMEFCEIIPGQLMRKGIPSQLTDDMVKFSRRKPGERLAAIKTSMGSLHHQSAVVSQFGITIEPNPVECPARVLDAPQIQYSKPMRAGGGVWNLRNERLKQPAAIKGWILVIFERRQWFDETVAKKTIESLKAACTEKGIQGLDLNPLIEWAPAQGDISKILTELGGKFKNVRGALPNLIVAIMPKSSGDIYPAVKRFGDVTAGVATQCMKGDKAKGQSMQYFGNVCLKINVKLGGVNSVLMPSEDTKFITDPANPTMIMGADVAHPAPGTEGRPSFTALVGSVDSIASKYVATHRAQRSRVEGIADLQEMAEDLIKKFQGYQKMVEKKNTLGPKRILFYRDGVSEGQFRSVLENELPALQRACKACGVNTKITLVIVGKRHHTRMFPKDKANADKSENCLAGTVIDQVIGHPLEFDFFLLSHAGLIGTSRPAHYSVVHDDNNFTPDALQRLTFALCHVYARATRSVSIPPPVYYADIVCGRARHHLPADFDMSDSMTIASGTDAEAMVERVRAAYKQTHPNIARNMYFQ
;
A
#
# COMPACT_ATOMS: atom_id res chain seq x y z
N MET A 1 13.24 -48.85 0.60
CA MET A 1 11.90 -48.20 0.67
C MET A 1 12.06 -46.92 1.50
N PRO A 2 11.96 -45.72 0.92
CA PRO A 2 12.03 -44.49 1.68
C PRO A 2 10.64 -44.08 2.18
N PRO A 3 10.54 -43.42 3.32
CA PRO A 3 9.24 -43.05 3.89
C PRO A 3 8.62 -41.82 3.17
N LYS A 4 7.31 -41.88 3.03
CA LYS A 4 6.46 -40.85 2.40
C LYS A 4 6.55 -39.52 3.15
N ARG A 5 6.88 -38.47 2.43
CA ARG A 5 6.78 -37.07 2.87
C ARG A 5 5.32 -36.67 3.09
N GLY A 6 4.94 -36.44 4.33
CA GLY A 6 3.68 -35.79 4.65
C GLY A 6 3.65 -34.35 4.17
N ARG A 7 2.68 -34.01 3.32
CA ARG A 7 2.37 -32.65 2.92
C ARG A 7 1.69 -31.94 4.10
N GLY A 8 2.44 -31.09 4.78
CA GLY A 8 1.87 -30.14 5.73
C GLY A 8 1.00 -29.12 5.00
N ALA A 9 -0.31 -29.15 5.28
CA ALA A 9 -1.25 -28.17 4.77
C ALA A 9 -0.96 -26.78 5.39
N GLY A 10 -0.56 -25.86 4.55
CA GLY A 10 -0.39 -24.47 4.94
C GLY A 10 -1.75 -23.84 5.26
N ALA A 11 -1.89 -23.32 6.48
CA ALA A 11 -3.04 -22.53 6.88
C ALA A 11 -3.15 -21.28 5.99
N GLY A 12 -4.31 -21.10 5.40
CA GLY A 12 -4.58 -19.94 4.56
C GLY A 12 -4.48 -18.64 5.38
N ALA A 13 -3.43 -17.89 5.16
CA ALA A 13 -3.36 -16.50 5.56
C ALA A 13 -4.42 -15.72 4.78
N GLY A 14 -5.13 -14.87 5.47
CA GLY A 14 -6.07 -13.96 4.83
C GLY A 14 -5.42 -13.22 3.69
N ALA A 15 -6.16 -13.03 2.62
CA ALA A 15 -5.74 -12.36 1.40
C ALA A 15 -5.05 -11.02 1.71
N GLY A 16 -3.75 -11.05 1.76
CA GLY A 16 -2.95 -9.86 1.63
C GLY A 16 -3.12 -9.35 0.20
N ARG A 17 -3.89 -8.31 0.03
CA ARG A 17 -3.98 -7.63 -1.26
C ARG A 17 -2.61 -7.15 -1.64
N GLY A 18 -2.14 -7.59 -2.78
CA GLY A 18 -1.08 -6.91 -3.50
C GLY A 18 -1.57 -5.52 -3.89
N GLY A 19 -1.39 -4.56 -2.99
CA GLY A 19 -1.55 -3.17 -3.33
C GLY A 19 -0.39 -2.79 -4.24
N ALA A 20 -0.67 -2.47 -5.49
CA ALA A 20 0.26 -1.71 -6.29
C ALA A 20 0.64 -0.46 -5.48
N ALA A 21 1.92 -0.18 -5.38
CA ALA A 21 2.42 1.00 -4.70
C ALA A 21 1.71 2.24 -5.24
N PRO A 22 1.19 3.12 -4.39
CA PRO A 22 0.65 4.38 -4.83
C PRO A 22 1.77 5.20 -5.49
N ALA A 23 1.49 5.72 -6.66
CA ALA A 23 2.31 6.76 -7.26
C ALA A 23 2.45 7.91 -6.25
N ALA A 24 3.65 8.47 -6.14
CA ALA A 24 3.88 9.64 -5.30
C ALA A 24 2.87 10.73 -5.69
N ALA A 25 2.23 11.32 -4.71
CA ALA A 25 1.41 12.51 -4.91
C ALA A 25 2.28 13.63 -5.49
N PRO A 26 1.76 14.42 -6.43
CA PRO A 26 2.43 15.64 -6.85
C PRO A 26 2.52 16.60 -5.66
N PRO A 27 3.57 17.44 -5.58
CA PRO A 27 3.64 18.49 -4.57
C PRO A 27 2.44 19.43 -4.73
N GLY A 28 1.84 19.81 -3.61
CA GLY A 28 0.74 20.76 -3.55
C GLY A 28 1.12 22.13 -4.15
N PRO A 29 0.14 22.95 -4.54
CA PRO A 29 0.40 24.25 -5.13
C PRO A 29 1.10 25.17 -4.11
N ALA A 30 2.10 25.88 -4.60
CA ALA A 30 2.78 26.92 -3.84
C ALA A 30 1.79 28.03 -3.47
N VAL A 31 1.70 28.33 -2.19
CA VAL A 31 0.98 29.50 -1.69
C VAL A 31 1.80 30.74 -2.05
N GLN A 32 1.24 31.64 -2.82
CA GLN A 32 1.81 32.96 -3.08
C GLN A 32 1.81 33.79 -1.79
N ALA A 33 2.99 34.20 -1.34
CA ALA A 33 3.12 35.17 -0.28
C ALA A 33 3.00 36.59 -0.88
N GLY A 34 2.00 37.32 -0.41
CA GLY A 34 1.79 38.71 -0.75
C GLY A 34 2.85 39.62 -0.15
N ALA A 35 3.34 40.56 -0.95
CA ALA A 35 4.31 41.55 -0.56
C ALA A 35 3.69 42.66 0.33
N GLY A 36 4.26 42.88 1.49
CA GLY A 36 4.01 44.05 2.32
C GLY A 36 5.29 44.89 2.46
N ARG A 37 5.25 46.14 1.95
CA ARG A 37 6.33 47.14 2.04
C ARG A 37 6.40 47.75 3.42
N GLY A 38 7.63 48.07 3.89
CA GLY A 38 7.86 49.02 4.98
C GLY A 38 9.35 49.25 5.23
N ALA A 39 9.82 50.45 4.87
CA ALA A 39 11.19 50.91 4.99
C ALA A 39 11.51 51.43 6.39
N SER A 40 12.76 51.32 6.86
CA SER A 40 13.59 52.51 7.10
C SER A 40 14.93 52.17 7.78
N ALA A 41 15.89 53.03 7.51
CA ALA A 41 17.32 52.94 7.74
C ALA A 41 17.76 53.16 9.17
N GLY A 42 18.99 52.69 9.51
CA GLY A 42 19.73 53.11 10.70
C GLY A 42 21.16 52.53 10.70
N ARG A 43 22.13 53.38 10.35
CA ARG A 43 23.57 53.10 10.43
C ARG A 43 24.08 53.15 11.88
N GLY A 44 25.02 52.30 12.24
CA GLY A 44 25.85 52.43 13.45
C GLY A 44 27.01 51.43 13.46
N ARG A 45 28.22 51.95 13.21
CA ARG A 45 29.50 51.22 13.41
C ARG A 45 29.84 51.15 14.88
N GLY A 46 30.41 50.01 15.32
CA GLY A 46 31.17 49.93 16.59
C GLY A 46 31.84 48.53 16.72
N ALA A 47 33.16 48.54 16.61
CA ALA A 47 33.98 47.33 16.91
C ALA A 47 34.21 47.28 18.44
N ALA A 48 34.18 46.06 19.01
CA ALA A 48 35.11 45.56 20.02
C ALA A 48 34.81 44.22 20.61
N SER A 49 35.82 43.39 20.65
CA SER A 49 36.21 42.36 21.63
C SER A 49 35.34 41.15 21.92
N ALA A 50 36.00 40.05 21.73
CA ALA A 50 35.54 38.67 22.08
C ALA A 50 35.37 38.48 23.59
N THR A 51 34.20 38.05 23.97
CA THR A 51 33.95 37.14 25.12
C THR A 51 32.77 36.25 24.74
N ALA A 52 32.98 34.94 24.75
CA ALA A 52 31.94 33.96 24.49
C ALA A 52 30.89 34.01 25.61
N PRO A 53 29.59 34.14 25.28
CA PRO A 53 28.56 33.75 26.21
C PRO A 53 28.02 32.38 25.77
N SER A 54 28.00 31.45 26.69
CA SER A 54 27.16 30.26 26.64
C SER A 54 25.69 30.68 26.57
N GLY A 55 25.22 30.89 25.33
CA GLY A 55 23.80 31.07 25.04
C GLY A 55 23.06 29.78 25.25
N PRO A 56 21.76 29.80 25.64
CA PRO A 56 20.96 28.58 25.79
C PRO A 56 20.90 27.89 24.43
N ALA A 57 21.11 26.54 24.45
CA ALA A 57 21.02 25.68 23.26
C ALA A 57 19.73 26.03 22.50
N SER A 58 19.87 26.51 21.27
CA SER A 58 18.74 26.85 20.41
C SER A 58 17.90 25.58 20.26
N HIS A 59 16.66 25.61 20.75
CA HIS A 59 15.73 24.49 20.67
C HIS A 59 15.35 24.27 19.20
N VAL A 60 16.03 23.33 18.54
CA VAL A 60 15.66 22.91 17.20
C VAL A 60 14.24 22.36 17.22
N SER A 61 13.36 22.93 16.38
CA SER A 61 11.98 22.46 16.25
C SER A 61 11.94 21.13 15.51
N THR A 62 11.15 20.18 16.01
CA THR A 62 10.87 18.90 15.37
C THR A 62 9.41 18.89 14.88
N ILE A 63 9.10 18.05 13.88
CA ILE A 63 7.71 17.82 13.46
C ILE A 63 7.03 16.89 14.46
N GLY A 64 7.71 15.80 14.83
CA GLY A 64 7.26 14.84 15.83
C GLY A 64 7.81 15.16 17.23
N VAL A 65 7.53 14.27 18.16
CA VAL A 65 7.99 14.34 19.53
C VAL A 65 9.50 14.09 19.58
N LYS A 66 10.24 14.93 20.30
CA LYS A 66 11.66 14.67 20.58
C LYS A 66 11.81 13.35 21.33
N ARG A 67 12.82 12.57 20.97
CA ARG A 67 13.09 11.29 21.63
C ARG A 67 13.41 11.49 23.11
N PRO A 68 12.64 10.89 24.05
CA PRO A 68 12.90 11.04 25.47
C PRO A 68 14.07 10.16 25.96
N GLY A 69 14.63 9.32 25.08
CA GLY A 69 15.70 8.38 25.37
C GLY A 69 15.58 7.10 24.58
N PHE A 70 16.31 6.06 24.96
CA PHE A 70 16.26 4.74 24.33
C PHE A 70 15.69 3.71 25.30
N GLY A 71 15.01 2.70 24.76
CA GLY A 71 14.51 1.60 25.58
C GLY A 71 15.64 0.75 26.16
N LYS A 72 15.36 0.13 27.30
CA LYS A 72 16.30 -0.75 28.04
C LYS A 72 15.75 -2.16 28.24
N SER A 73 14.43 -2.32 28.12
CA SER A 73 13.74 -3.59 28.37
C SER A 73 13.98 -4.60 27.24
N GLY A 74 14.02 -5.88 27.63
CA GLY A 74 14.21 -7.00 26.74
C GLY A 74 15.66 -7.52 26.68
N ARG A 75 15.85 -8.64 26.00
CA ARG A 75 17.15 -9.29 25.82
C ARG A 75 17.93 -8.62 24.68
N SER A 76 19.11 -8.11 24.96
CA SER A 76 19.98 -7.48 23.97
C SER A 76 20.43 -8.47 22.89
N MET A 77 20.53 -8.00 21.66
CA MET A 77 21.09 -8.72 20.51
C MET A 77 21.61 -7.74 19.47
N THR A 78 22.39 -8.25 18.52
CA THR A 78 22.82 -7.49 17.33
C THR A 78 22.09 -8.02 16.10
N VAL A 79 21.60 -7.12 15.24
CA VAL A 79 21.01 -7.46 13.96
C VAL A 79 21.73 -6.74 12.82
N LEU A 80 21.70 -7.34 11.64
CA LEU A 80 22.06 -6.67 10.39
C LEU A 80 20.80 -6.02 9.83
N VAL A 81 20.97 -4.84 9.23
CA VAL A 81 19.89 -4.18 8.49
C VAL A 81 20.34 -3.93 7.05
N ASN A 82 19.41 -3.88 6.10
CA ASN A 82 19.73 -3.59 4.70
C ASN A 82 19.97 -2.09 4.43
N HIS A 83 20.68 -1.47 5.34
CA HIS A 83 21.21 -0.11 5.24
C HIS A 83 22.74 -0.20 5.09
N PHE A 84 23.29 0.71 4.32
CA PHE A 84 24.72 0.81 4.04
C PHE A 84 25.15 2.23 4.37
N ALA A 85 26.17 2.38 5.20
CA ALA A 85 26.64 3.70 5.59
C ALA A 85 27.17 4.47 4.37
N CYS A 86 26.89 5.75 4.29
CA CYS A 86 27.41 6.61 3.24
C CYS A 86 27.91 7.94 3.80
N LYS A 87 29.00 8.45 3.18
CA LYS A 87 29.56 9.75 3.53
C LYS A 87 28.74 10.85 2.85
N ILE A 88 28.58 11.98 3.57
CA ILE A 88 27.98 13.19 3.04
C ILE A 88 29.03 13.94 2.22
N PRO A 89 28.70 14.45 1.02
CA PRO A 89 29.58 15.33 0.28
C PRO A 89 29.78 16.68 1.00
N THR A 90 30.95 17.30 0.82
CA THR A 90 31.30 18.61 1.40
C THR A 90 31.21 19.75 0.39
N GLY A 91 31.08 19.44 -0.91
CA GLY A 91 31.01 20.43 -1.98
C GLY A 91 29.60 20.92 -2.23
N MET A 92 29.46 22.18 -2.66
CA MET A 92 28.18 22.78 -3.05
C MET A 92 27.51 22.02 -4.17
N ILE A 93 26.19 21.90 -4.11
CA ILE A 93 25.35 21.30 -5.15
C ILE A 93 24.43 22.38 -5.71
N TYR A 94 24.36 22.48 -7.03
CA TYR A 94 23.53 23.45 -7.74
C TYR A 94 22.30 22.77 -8.31
N HIS A 95 21.12 23.29 -7.97
CA HIS A 95 19.82 22.75 -8.41
C HIS A 95 19.26 23.60 -9.55
N TYR A 96 18.92 22.93 -10.64
CA TYR A 96 18.31 23.56 -11.82
C TYR A 96 16.96 22.93 -12.14
N ASP A 97 16.01 23.74 -12.56
CA ASP A 97 14.83 23.30 -13.29
C ASP A 97 15.23 23.03 -14.76
N ALA A 98 14.93 21.88 -15.26
CA ALA A 98 15.21 21.46 -16.62
C ALA A 98 14.02 20.72 -17.24
N ILE A 99 13.66 21.04 -18.46
CA ILE A 99 12.64 20.37 -19.29
C ILE A 99 11.19 20.45 -18.79
N ASP A 100 10.27 20.60 -19.73
CA ASP A 100 8.82 20.54 -19.49
C ASP A 100 8.35 19.10 -19.15
N LYS A 101 7.51 18.97 -18.11
CA LYS A 101 6.97 17.73 -17.57
C LYS A 101 6.11 16.87 -18.52
N LYS A 102 5.77 17.38 -19.72
CA LYS A 102 4.80 16.76 -20.62
C LYS A 102 5.25 15.44 -21.26
N LEU A 103 6.54 15.10 -21.22
CA LEU A 103 7.06 13.87 -21.82
C LEU A 103 7.36 12.79 -20.77
N PRO A 104 7.34 11.50 -21.19
CA PRO A 104 7.76 10.40 -20.31
C PRO A 104 9.22 10.58 -19.84
N ALA A 105 9.48 10.29 -18.56
CA ALA A 105 10.79 10.45 -17.93
C ALA A 105 11.95 9.84 -18.74
N ARG A 106 11.73 8.65 -19.32
CA ARG A 106 12.75 7.97 -20.17
C ARG A 106 13.14 8.79 -21.42
N VAL A 107 12.18 9.52 -21.99
CA VAL A 107 12.44 10.40 -23.14
C VAL A 107 13.24 11.61 -22.68
N ASN A 108 12.83 12.22 -21.56
CA ASN A 108 13.52 13.37 -20.98
C ASN A 108 14.98 13.02 -20.62
N VAL A 109 15.22 11.85 -19.98
CA VAL A 109 16.58 11.38 -19.65
C VAL A 109 17.44 11.27 -20.91
N LYS A 110 16.94 10.61 -21.96
CA LYS A 110 17.66 10.50 -23.23
C LYS A 110 17.97 11.85 -23.84
N THR A 111 16.97 12.75 -23.80
CA THR A 111 17.12 14.11 -24.35
C THR A 111 18.16 14.91 -23.60
N LEU A 112 18.13 14.90 -22.27
CA LEU A 112 19.08 15.67 -21.48
C LEU A 112 20.50 15.06 -21.52
N ASN A 113 20.61 13.73 -21.59
CA ASN A 113 21.91 13.09 -21.80
C ASN A 113 22.50 13.49 -23.17
N LEU A 114 21.72 13.50 -24.25
CA LEU A 114 22.19 13.96 -25.55
C LEU A 114 22.65 15.43 -25.53
N LEU A 115 21.94 16.29 -24.78
CA LEU A 115 22.35 17.69 -24.59
C LEU A 115 23.69 17.78 -23.87
N GLN A 116 23.87 17.05 -22.78
CA GLN A 116 25.06 17.08 -21.96
C GLN A 116 26.26 16.41 -22.63
N ASP A 117 26.06 15.25 -23.29
CA ASP A 117 27.14 14.42 -23.80
C ASP A 117 27.63 14.82 -25.20
N THR A 118 26.73 15.43 -26.01
CA THR A 118 26.99 15.61 -27.43
C THR A 118 26.79 17.06 -27.91
N LEU A 119 25.70 17.71 -27.56
CA LEU A 119 25.35 19.02 -28.15
C LEU A 119 26.02 20.19 -27.43
N GLN A 120 26.16 20.11 -26.10
CA GLN A 120 26.71 21.18 -25.26
C GLN A 120 27.64 20.63 -24.16
N PRO A 121 28.59 19.73 -24.50
CA PRO A 121 29.45 19.11 -23.46
C PRO A 121 30.25 20.12 -22.65
N ASN A 122 30.64 21.24 -23.24
CA ASN A 122 31.45 22.27 -22.57
C ASN A 122 30.67 23.04 -21.46
N VAL A 123 29.35 23.10 -21.57
CA VAL A 123 28.49 23.75 -20.55
C VAL A 123 28.31 22.82 -19.34
N PHE A 124 28.28 21.50 -19.55
CA PHE A 124 28.01 20.50 -18.51
C PHE A 124 29.28 19.78 -18.04
N VAL A 125 30.24 20.52 -17.55
CA VAL A 125 31.51 20.00 -17.00
C VAL A 125 31.59 20.36 -15.49
N PRO A 126 31.38 19.36 -14.62
CA PRO A 126 31.05 17.95 -14.87
C PRO A 126 29.55 17.75 -15.20
N LYS A 127 29.22 16.59 -15.80
CA LYS A 127 27.88 16.19 -16.17
C LYS A 127 26.93 16.17 -14.97
N GLY A 128 25.74 16.76 -15.11
CA GLY A 128 24.75 16.82 -14.04
C GLY A 128 23.92 15.52 -13.90
N ALA A 129 23.40 15.29 -12.71
CA ALA A 129 22.45 14.22 -12.40
C ALA A 129 21.01 14.71 -12.60
N TYR A 130 20.21 13.97 -13.36
CA TYR A 130 18.86 14.34 -13.73
C TYR A 130 17.82 13.30 -13.32
N ASP A 131 16.67 13.75 -12.75
CA ASP A 131 15.62 12.87 -12.25
C ASP A 131 14.66 12.31 -13.34
N GLY A 132 14.81 12.75 -14.58
CA GLY A 132 13.92 12.40 -15.70
C GLY A 132 12.66 13.24 -15.77
N GLN A 133 12.45 14.21 -14.90
CA GLN A 133 11.27 15.06 -14.86
C GLN A 133 11.62 16.55 -14.93
N LYS A 134 12.09 17.11 -13.83
CA LYS A 134 12.32 18.55 -13.69
C LYS A 134 13.68 18.90 -13.12
N ASN A 135 14.20 18.09 -12.17
CA ASN A 135 15.34 18.46 -11.36
C ASN A 135 16.66 17.96 -11.97
N LEU A 136 17.56 18.90 -12.26
CA LEU A 136 18.95 18.65 -12.63
C LEU A 136 19.86 19.17 -11.51
N PHE A 137 20.82 18.38 -11.07
CA PHE A 137 21.79 18.75 -10.05
C PHE A 137 23.20 18.63 -10.60
N THR A 138 24.07 19.63 -10.30
CA THR A 138 25.47 19.65 -10.67
C THR A 138 26.34 19.98 -9.47
N THR A 139 27.60 19.65 -9.51
CA THR A 139 28.59 19.96 -8.47
C THR A 139 29.42 21.22 -8.78
N LYS A 140 29.19 21.81 -9.97
CA LYS A 140 29.70 23.14 -10.33
C LYS A 140 28.56 23.95 -10.92
N LYS A 141 28.63 25.25 -10.72
CA LYS A 141 27.65 26.18 -11.30
C LYS A 141 27.80 26.17 -12.81
N LEU A 142 26.67 25.98 -13.51
CA LEU A 142 26.66 26.05 -14.98
C LEU A 142 26.69 27.50 -15.44
N ASP A 143 27.43 27.75 -16.51
CA ASP A 143 27.38 29.04 -17.20
C ASP A 143 26.10 29.14 -18.06
N LEU A 144 25.10 29.80 -17.52
CA LEU A 144 23.80 30.03 -18.16
C LEU A 144 23.57 31.52 -18.51
N GLY A 145 24.59 32.34 -18.39
CA GLY A 145 24.51 33.80 -18.59
C GLY A 145 24.03 34.54 -17.33
N GLU A 146 23.95 35.88 -17.43
CA GLU A 146 23.69 36.80 -16.30
C GLU A 146 22.40 36.50 -15.51
N ASN A 147 21.36 36.02 -16.16
CA ASN A 147 20.07 35.70 -15.51
C ASN A 147 20.01 34.25 -14.98
N ASN A 148 21.13 33.52 -14.91
CA ASN A 148 21.19 32.12 -14.50
C ASN A 148 20.16 31.23 -15.24
N THR A 149 19.83 31.59 -16.49
CA THR A 149 18.84 30.88 -17.32
C THR A 149 19.31 30.82 -18.75
N ARG A 150 19.29 29.61 -19.36
CA ARG A 150 19.61 29.44 -20.77
C ARG A 150 18.65 28.47 -21.45
N THR A 151 18.24 28.81 -22.67
CA THR A 151 17.40 27.94 -23.52
C THR A 151 18.26 27.31 -24.59
N PHE A 152 18.23 25.97 -24.66
CA PHE A 152 18.94 25.17 -25.65
C PHE A 152 17.94 24.68 -26.69
N GLU A 153 18.30 24.75 -27.96
CA GLU A 153 17.53 24.19 -29.06
C GLU A 153 18.11 22.85 -29.48
N MET A 154 17.30 21.80 -29.43
CA MET A 154 17.70 20.46 -29.75
C MET A 154 16.99 19.94 -31.01
N PRO A 155 17.72 19.38 -32.00
CA PRO A 155 17.10 18.73 -33.13
C PRO A 155 16.44 17.41 -32.71
N LEU A 156 15.22 17.16 -33.15
CA LEU A 156 14.47 15.92 -32.94
C LEU A 156 14.52 15.07 -34.23
N GLY A 157 15.52 14.20 -34.32
CA GLY A 157 15.72 13.31 -35.46
C GLY A 157 16.52 13.95 -36.62
N GLU A 158 16.69 13.21 -37.70
CA GLU A 158 17.40 13.65 -38.89
C GLU A 158 16.54 14.55 -39.79
N PRO A 159 17.14 15.41 -40.62
CA PRO A 159 16.41 16.18 -41.61
C PRO A 159 15.53 15.28 -42.49
N ARG A 160 14.36 15.74 -42.85
CA ARG A 160 13.45 15.03 -43.76
C ARG A 160 13.46 15.70 -45.12
N GLY A 161 14.40 15.27 -45.98
CA GLY A 161 14.66 15.96 -47.25
C GLY A 161 15.15 17.40 -46.98
N ASP A 162 14.65 18.40 -47.70
CA ASP A 162 15.07 19.81 -47.56
C ASP A 162 14.50 20.51 -46.30
N LYS A 163 13.72 19.81 -45.48
CA LYS A 163 13.14 20.42 -44.27
C LYS A 163 14.05 20.22 -43.08
N PRO A 164 14.40 21.31 -42.34
CA PRO A 164 15.20 21.18 -41.11
C PRO A 164 14.51 20.27 -40.09
N PRO A 165 15.28 19.57 -39.22
CA PRO A 165 14.72 18.75 -38.18
C PRO A 165 13.86 19.59 -37.25
N ARG A 166 12.77 18.99 -36.76
CA ARG A 166 11.99 19.65 -35.70
C ARG A 166 12.89 19.91 -34.51
N THR A 167 12.90 21.13 -34.00
CA THR A 167 13.66 21.52 -32.80
C THR A 167 12.79 21.42 -31.56
N ARG A 168 13.42 21.10 -30.44
CA ARG A 168 12.85 21.15 -29.10
C ARG A 168 13.63 22.17 -28.26
N LYS A 169 12.92 23.07 -27.62
CA LYS A 169 13.51 24.01 -26.67
C LYS A 169 13.57 23.41 -25.29
N ILE A 170 14.73 23.47 -24.65
CA ILE A 170 14.98 23.05 -23.27
C ILE A 170 15.45 24.27 -22.52
N LYS A 171 14.65 24.76 -21.60
CA LYS A 171 15.02 25.86 -20.70
C LYS A 171 15.61 25.27 -19.44
N ILE A 172 16.82 25.71 -19.06
CA ILE A 172 17.49 25.38 -17.81
C ILE A 172 17.64 26.65 -17.00
N THR A 173 17.20 26.60 -15.74
CA THR A 173 17.20 27.76 -14.83
C THR A 173 17.74 27.33 -13.47
N LEU A 174 18.70 28.05 -12.91
CA LEU A 174 19.18 27.86 -11.53
C LEU A 174 18.05 28.16 -10.54
N VAL A 175 17.81 27.25 -9.63
CA VAL A 175 16.74 27.34 -8.62
C VAL A 175 17.30 27.56 -7.23
N ALA A 176 18.37 26.81 -6.89
CA ALA A 176 18.98 26.88 -5.55
C ALA A 176 20.45 26.43 -5.58
N GLU A 177 21.19 26.95 -4.63
CA GLU A 177 22.53 26.50 -4.25
C GLU A 177 22.38 25.77 -2.91
N ILE A 178 22.85 24.54 -2.82
CA ILE A 178 22.63 23.62 -1.70
C ILE A 178 23.98 23.32 -1.05
N ASN A 179 24.12 23.62 0.25
CA ASN A 179 25.22 23.14 1.04
C ASN A 179 24.86 21.78 1.68
N PRO A 180 25.45 20.65 1.26
CA PRO A 180 25.12 19.34 1.83
C PRO A 180 25.50 19.19 3.31
N GLU A 181 26.36 20.04 3.86
CA GLU A 181 26.75 20.02 5.28
C GLU A 181 25.54 20.20 6.22
N ILE A 182 24.46 20.83 5.74
CA ILE A 182 23.19 20.93 6.46
C ILE A 182 22.66 19.54 6.90
N LEU A 183 22.98 18.48 6.15
CA LEU A 183 22.62 17.11 6.52
C LEU A 183 23.38 16.63 7.75
N SER A 184 24.66 17.06 7.93
CA SER A 184 25.44 16.77 9.13
C SER A 184 24.90 17.52 10.33
N GLU A 185 24.56 18.82 10.16
CA GLU A 185 23.95 19.63 11.21
C GLU A 185 22.59 19.04 11.64
N PHE A 186 21.78 18.58 10.68
CA PHE A 186 20.53 17.87 10.98
C PHE A 186 20.76 16.58 11.76
N GLN A 187 21.75 15.75 11.37
CA GLN A 187 22.09 14.52 12.09
C GLN A 187 22.58 14.76 13.51
N LEU A 188 23.32 15.85 13.73
CA LEU A 188 23.77 16.26 15.05
C LEU A 188 22.67 16.94 15.90
N GLY A 189 21.48 17.11 15.34
CA GLY A 189 20.38 17.76 16.03
C GLY A 189 20.51 19.26 16.14
N ARG A 190 21.32 19.88 15.30
CA ARG A 190 21.55 21.35 15.27
C ARG A 190 20.70 22.06 14.23
N HIS A 191 20.08 21.32 13.32
CA HIS A 191 19.20 21.82 12.27
C HIS A 191 17.86 21.09 12.24
N ALA A 192 16.77 21.78 11.88
CA ALA A 192 15.45 21.19 11.75
C ALA A 192 15.31 20.41 10.43
N GLN A 193 14.35 19.50 10.37
CA GLN A 193 13.98 18.82 9.12
C GLN A 193 13.10 19.74 8.26
N ASP A 194 13.72 20.66 7.55
CA ASP A 194 13.08 21.64 6.69
C ASP A 194 13.20 21.35 5.19
N ASN A 195 12.86 22.31 4.36
CA ASN A 195 12.92 22.21 2.91
C ASN A 195 14.37 22.10 2.38
N GLU A 196 15.35 22.70 3.08
CA GLU A 196 16.74 22.64 2.65
C GLU A 196 17.30 21.24 2.84
N VAL A 197 17.07 20.64 4.01
CA VAL A 197 17.39 19.23 4.29
C VAL A 197 16.73 18.29 3.26
N GLN A 198 15.44 18.51 2.95
CA GLN A 198 14.72 17.69 1.97
C GLN A 198 15.28 17.85 0.54
N THR A 199 15.69 19.06 0.19
CA THR A 199 16.29 19.35 -1.12
C THR A 199 17.67 18.72 -1.26
N ALA A 200 18.49 18.78 -0.22
CA ALA A 200 19.77 18.12 -0.16
C ALA A 200 19.63 16.59 -0.29
N LEU A 201 18.70 15.98 0.46
CA LEU A 201 18.38 14.54 0.34
C LEU A 201 17.90 14.18 -1.07
N THR A 202 17.11 15.03 -1.70
CA THR A 202 16.63 14.84 -3.07
C THR A 202 17.79 14.87 -4.05
N ALA A 203 18.70 15.79 -3.93
CA ALA A 203 19.90 15.90 -4.78
C ALA A 203 20.72 14.61 -4.73
N LEU A 204 21.03 14.10 -3.52
CA LEU A 204 21.77 12.85 -3.34
C LEU A 204 21.03 11.64 -3.92
N ASN A 205 19.72 11.54 -3.72
CA ASN A 205 18.90 10.48 -4.31
C ASN A 205 18.90 10.54 -5.85
N VAL A 206 18.86 11.72 -6.46
CA VAL A 206 18.91 11.89 -7.92
C VAL A 206 20.28 11.51 -8.44
N ALA A 207 21.37 11.91 -7.77
CA ALA A 207 22.73 11.52 -8.14
C ALA A 207 22.89 10.00 -8.16
N LEU A 208 22.47 9.30 -7.11
CA LEU A 208 22.52 7.83 -7.01
C LEU A 208 21.66 7.11 -8.06
N ARG A 209 20.59 7.75 -8.51
CA ARG A 209 19.65 7.16 -9.47
C ARG A 209 20.01 7.42 -10.92
N HIS A 210 20.89 8.37 -11.20
CA HIS A 210 21.19 8.85 -12.56
C HIS A 210 21.61 7.72 -13.51
N GLU A 211 22.63 6.96 -13.13
CA GLU A 211 23.13 5.86 -13.96
C GLU A 211 22.10 4.71 -14.10
N PRO A 212 21.48 4.20 -13.02
CA PRO A 212 20.44 3.18 -13.15
C PRO A 212 19.23 3.58 -14.00
N ILE A 213 18.75 4.83 -13.99
CA ILE A 213 17.61 5.25 -14.84
C ILE A 213 17.98 5.33 -16.33
N SER A 214 19.25 5.54 -16.63
CA SER A 214 19.76 5.55 -18.01
C SER A 214 19.84 4.14 -18.60
N ARG A 215 20.11 3.13 -17.76
CA ARG A 215 20.38 1.74 -18.19
C ARG A 215 19.16 0.83 -18.10
N TYR A 216 18.33 0.95 -17.04
CA TYR A 216 17.31 -0.02 -16.69
C TYR A 216 15.88 0.49 -16.91
N THR A 217 14.97 -0.45 -17.00
CA THR A 217 13.54 -0.14 -16.84
C THR A 217 13.29 0.26 -15.39
N PHE A 218 12.59 1.38 -15.17
CA PHE A 218 12.42 1.95 -13.84
C PHE A 218 11.03 2.52 -13.59
N ASN A 219 10.69 2.64 -12.32
CA ASN A 219 9.62 3.49 -11.82
C ASN A 219 10.20 4.51 -10.83
N THR A 220 9.34 5.25 -10.14
CA THR A 220 9.75 6.27 -9.16
C THR A 220 10.61 5.71 -8.02
N ARG A 221 10.57 4.42 -7.74
CA ARG A 221 11.21 3.80 -6.56
C ARG A 221 12.29 2.78 -6.91
N SER A 222 12.10 2.00 -7.98
CA SER A 222 12.89 0.80 -8.26
C SER A 222 13.34 0.74 -9.71
N PHE A 223 14.38 -0.04 -9.93
CA PHE A 223 14.92 -0.43 -11.23
C PHE A 223 14.66 -1.92 -11.45
N PHE A 224 14.41 -2.33 -12.69
CA PHE A 224 14.07 -3.71 -13.03
C PHE A 224 15.02 -4.24 -14.09
N LEU A 225 15.57 -5.42 -13.82
CA LEU A 225 16.59 -6.06 -14.65
C LEU A 225 15.96 -7.20 -15.45
N PRO A 226 16.29 -7.33 -16.75
CA PRO A 226 15.81 -8.45 -17.56
C PRO A 226 16.41 -9.80 -17.15
N THR A 227 17.60 -9.78 -16.55
CA THR A 227 18.26 -10.99 -16.04
C THR A 227 17.47 -11.60 -14.89
N GLY A 228 17.07 -12.87 -15.03
CA GLY A 228 16.21 -13.55 -14.06
C GLY A 228 14.71 -13.30 -14.28
N ALA A 229 14.31 -12.78 -15.43
CA ALA A 229 12.91 -12.63 -15.82
C ALA A 229 12.20 -13.99 -15.90
N GLN A 230 10.95 -14.06 -15.42
CA GLN A 230 10.12 -15.26 -15.46
C GLN A 230 8.79 -14.96 -16.16
N ARG A 231 8.40 -15.73 -17.17
CA ARG A 231 7.05 -15.66 -17.78
C ARG A 231 6.03 -16.26 -16.82
N VAL A 232 4.86 -15.60 -16.71
CA VAL A 232 3.80 -15.99 -15.78
C VAL A 232 2.42 -16.14 -16.47
N GLY A 233 2.38 -16.08 -17.80
CA GLY A 233 1.14 -16.08 -18.58
C GLY A 233 0.53 -14.67 -18.70
N PHE A 234 -0.66 -14.61 -19.32
CA PHE A 234 -1.39 -13.35 -19.58
C PHE A 234 -0.58 -12.29 -20.37
N GLY A 235 0.44 -12.73 -21.13
CA GLY A 235 1.36 -11.82 -21.81
C GLY A 235 2.29 -11.06 -20.88
N LEU A 236 2.56 -11.57 -19.69
CA LEU A 236 3.31 -10.87 -18.64
C LEU A 236 4.53 -11.65 -18.18
N GLN A 237 5.52 -10.91 -17.68
CA GLN A 237 6.74 -11.41 -17.08
C GLN A 237 6.96 -10.75 -15.71
N LEU A 238 7.54 -11.47 -14.77
CA LEU A 238 8.07 -10.92 -13.52
C LEU A 238 9.56 -10.67 -13.67
N TRP A 239 9.98 -9.44 -13.44
CA TRP A 239 11.39 -9.07 -13.43
C TRP A 239 11.88 -8.79 -12.02
N PRO A 240 13.07 -9.29 -11.63
CA PRO A 240 13.70 -8.86 -10.41
C PRO A 240 14.07 -7.39 -10.51
N GLY A 241 13.99 -6.71 -9.39
CA GLY A 241 14.29 -5.30 -9.31
C GLY A 241 14.99 -4.94 -8.01
N VAL A 242 15.47 -3.70 -7.95
CA VAL A 242 16.20 -3.14 -6.82
C VAL A 242 15.60 -1.79 -6.47
N PHE A 243 15.32 -1.61 -5.20
CA PHE A 243 14.98 -0.34 -4.58
C PHE A 243 16.24 0.25 -3.94
N GLN A 244 16.41 1.56 -4.03
CA GLN A 244 17.40 2.29 -3.23
C GLN A 244 16.88 3.68 -2.83
N SER A 245 17.30 4.14 -1.65
CA SER A 245 17.04 5.49 -1.16
C SER A 245 18.04 5.87 -0.08
N ILE A 246 18.63 7.06 -0.20
CA ILE A 246 19.46 7.63 0.86
C ILE A 246 18.55 8.23 1.94
N ARG A 247 18.96 8.05 3.20
CA ARG A 247 18.20 8.49 4.37
C ARG A 247 19.12 8.98 5.48
N PRO A 248 18.78 10.07 6.15
CA PRO A 248 19.46 10.45 7.36
C PRO A 248 19.10 9.46 8.48
N ALA A 249 20.08 9.14 9.31
CA ALA A 249 19.94 8.32 10.49
C ALA A 249 20.70 8.97 11.65
N MET A 250 20.64 8.41 12.86
CA MET A 250 21.12 9.08 14.10
C MET A 250 22.56 9.59 14.06
N SER A 251 23.47 8.90 13.40
CA SER A 251 24.89 9.28 13.42
C SER A 251 25.53 9.31 12.05
N SER A 252 24.82 8.89 11.00
CA SER A 252 25.34 8.80 9.64
C SER A 252 24.25 8.78 8.61
N MET A 253 24.58 9.11 7.36
CA MET A 253 23.70 8.87 6.22
C MET A 253 23.71 7.38 5.89
N HIS A 254 22.57 6.85 5.55
CA HIS A 254 22.41 5.45 5.13
C HIS A 254 21.79 5.35 3.75
N LEU A 255 22.32 4.47 2.93
CA LEU A 255 21.66 4.00 1.72
C LEU A 255 20.83 2.75 2.07
N ASN A 256 19.53 2.84 2.03
CA ASN A 256 18.63 1.68 2.17
C ASN A 256 18.43 1.01 0.81
N VAL A 257 18.82 -0.26 0.70
CA VAL A 257 18.68 -1.08 -0.53
C VAL A 257 17.81 -2.29 -0.24
N ASP A 258 16.84 -2.57 -1.12
CA ASP A 258 15.97 -3.76 -0.99
C ASP A 258 15.65 -4.36 -2.35
N THR A 259 15.30 -5.65 -2.37
CA THR A 259 14.79 -6.30 -3.58
C THR A 259 13.35 -5.86 -3.86
N SER A 260 13.01 -5.71 -5.14
CA SER A 260 11.65 -5.45 -5.60
C SER A 260 11.30 -6.38 -6.77
N THR A 261 10.05 -6.34 -7.22
CA THR A 261 9.55 -7.12 -8.36
C THR A 261 8.73 -6.22 -9.26
N GLY A 262 9.03 -6.24 -10.55
CA GLY A 262 8.27 -5.55 -11.59
C GLY A 262 7.44 -6.52 -12.40
N VAL A 263 6.24 -6.10 -12.80
CA VAL A 263 5.43 -6.80 -13.81
C VAL A 263 5.64 -6.11 -15.14
N ILE A 264 6.16 -6.85 -16.12
CA ILE A 264 6.58 -6.34 -17.41
C ILE A 264 5.77 -7.03 -18.49
N PHE A 265 5.34 -6.27 -19.50
CA PHE A 265 4.72 -6.85 -20.68
C PHE A 265 5.72 -7.68 -21.49
N THR A 266 5.30 -8.89 -21.87
CA THR A 266 6.10 -9.76 -22.73
C THR A 266 6.27 -9.07 -24.10
N PRO A 267 7.53 -8.87 -24.60
CA PRO A 267 7.74 -8.30 -25.92
C PRO A 267 7.36 -9.29 -27.02
N GLY A 268 7.06 -8.78 -28.22
CA GLY A 268 6.73 -9.56 -29.40
C GLY A 268 5.38 -9.20 -30.00
N PRO A 269 4.82 -10.05 -30.91
CA PRO A 269 3.58 -9.76 -31.62
C PRO A 269 2.40 -9.49 -30.71
N VAL A 270 1.65 -8.42 -31.02
CA VAL A 270 0.43 -8.04 -30.26
C VAL A 270 -0.60 -9.15 -30.27
N ILE A 271 -0.71 -9.91 -31.38
CA ILE A 271 -1.63 -11.06 -31.47
C ILE A 271 -1.31 -12.12 -30.42
N THR A 272 -0.05 -12.51 -30.30
CA THR A 272 0.41 -13.50 -29.29
C THR A 272 0.08 -13.02 -27.88
N HIS A 273 0.35 -11.74 -27.59
CA HIS A 273 0.03 -11.16 -26.31
C HIS A 273 -1.49 -11.12 -26.02
N ALA A 274 -2.29 -10.77 -27.03
CA ALA A 274 -3.75 -10.76 -26.92
C ALA A 274 -4.32 -12.16 -26.66
N MET A 275 -3.77 -13.18 -27.34
CA MET A 275 -4.14 -14.58 -27.12
C MET A 275 -3.83 -15.03 -25.68
N GLU A 276 -2.62 -14.75 -25.19
CA GLU A 276 -2.22 -15.10 -23.81
C GLU A 276 -3.10 -14.38 -22.77
N PHE A 277 -3.39 -13.09 -22.99
CA PHE A 277 -4.24 -12.32 -22.07
C PHE A 277 -5.68 -12.79 -22.03
N MET A 278 -6.24 -13.18 -23.20
CA MET A 278 -7.62 -13.66 -23.33
C MET A 278 -7.74 -15.18 -23.15
N GLU A 279 -6.64 -15.87 -22.83
CA GLU A 279 -6.57 -17.33 -22.69
C GLU A 279 -7.13 -18.07 -23.94
N ARG A 280 -6.80 -17.55 -25.16
CA ARG A 280 -7.21 -18.12 -26.44
C ARG A 280 -6.06 -18.95 -27.06
N ARG A 281 -6.44 -20.01 -27.79
CA ARG A 281 -5.47 -20.95 -28.38
C ARG A 281 -5.07 -20.59 -29.80
N GLN A 282 -5.97 -19.94 -30.54
CA GLN A 282 -5.78 -19.61 -31.95
C GLN A 282 -6.08 -18.12 -32.21
N PRO A 283 -5.37 -17.46 -33.16
CA PRO A 283 -5.66 -16.07 -33.52
C PRO A 283 -7.12 -15.84 -33.92
N ALA A 284 -7.74 -16.78 -34.61
CA ALA A 284 -9.14 -16.69 -35.05
C ALA A 284 -10.13 -16.51 -33.87
N ASP A 285 -9.79 -17.00 -32.68
CA ASP A 285 -10.63 -16.84 -31.50
C ASP A 285 -10.76 -15.39 -31.03
N LEU A 286 -9.79 -14.54 -31.36
CA LEU A 286 -9.84 -13.10 -31.08
C LEU A 286 -10.85 -12.33 -31.93
N ALA A 287 -11.32 -12.90 -33.05
CA ALA A 287 -12.39 -12.33 -33.85
C ALA A 287 -13.77 -12.52 -33.23
N ARG A 288 -13.92 -13.45 -32.27
CA ARG A 288 -15.19 -13.82 -31.64
C ARG A 288 -15.33 -13.30 -30.21
N LEU A 289 -14.57 -12.26 -29.84
CA LEU A 289 -14.66 -11.65 -28.51
C LEU A 289 -15.99 -10.94 -28.33
N SER A 290 -16.64 -11.14 -27.20
CA SER A 290 -17.81 -10.34 -26.80
C SER A 290 -17.42 -8.87 -26.64
N PRO A 291 -18.36 -7.91 -26.71
CA PRO A 291 -18.06 -6.49 -26.50
C PRO A 291 -17.33 -6.20 -25.18
N ARG A 292 -17.66 -6.92 -24.12
CA ARG A 292 -17.00 -6.80 -22.79
C ARG A 292 -15.56 -7.33 -22.85
N GLU A 293 -15.32 -8.45 -23.49
CA GLU A 293 -13.97 -8.99 -23.65
C GLU A 293 -13.07 -8.09 -24.50
N LEU A 294 -13.63 -7.57 -25.62
CA LEU A 294 -12.93 -6.63 -26.49
C LEU A 294 -12.58 -5.34 -25.75
N HIS A 295 -13.50 -4.80 -24.96
CA HIS A 295 -13.24 -3.65 -24.10
C HIS A 295 -12.13 -3.94 -23.09
N ASN A 296 -12.13 -5.09 -22.43
CA ASN A 296 -11.09 -5.50 -21.49
C ASN A 296 -9.73 -5.62 -22.18
N LEU A 297 -9.65 -6.26 -23.35
CA LEU A 297 -8.42 -6.36 -24.14
C LEU A 297 -7.93 -4.97 -24.58
N SER A 298 -8.82 -4.13 -25.11
CA SER A 298 -8.52 -2.76 -25.52
C SER A 298 -7.98 -1.93 -24.35
N SER A 299 -8.64 -2.02 -23.20
CA SER A 299 -8.18 -1.36 -21.96
C SER A 299 -6.82 -1.89 -21.52
N HIS A 300 -6.57 -3.21 -21.58
CA HIS A 300 -5.30 -3.83 -21.22
C HIS A 300 -4.14 -3.33 -22.12
N LEU A 301 -4.34 -3.26 -23.42
CA LEU A 301 -3.34 -2.84 -24.40
C LEU A 301 -3.12 -1.30 -24.45
N LYS A 302 -4.08 -0.52 -23.99
CA LYS A 302 -4.02 0.95 -24.05
C LYS A 302 -2.79 1.49 -23.30
N GLY A 303 -2.01 2.33 -23.99
CA GLY A 303 -0.78 2.96 -23.49
C GLY A 303 0.49 2.15 -23.78
N LEU A 304 0.38 0.92 -24.28
CA LEU A 304 1.56 0.17 -24.72
C LEU A 304 2.17 0.81 -25.97
N ARG A 305 3.50 0.83 -26.03
CA ARG A 305 4.25 1.21 -27.20
C ARG A 305 4.54 -0.04 -28.04
N VAL A 306 4.32 0.12 -29.33
CA VAL A 306 4.55 -0.92 -30.33
C VAL A 306 5.44 -0.39 -31.46
N VAL A 307 6.21 -1.29 -32.03
CA VAL A 307 6.91 -1.06 -33.30
C VAL A 307 6.00 -1.53 -34.41
N ILE A 308 5.96 -0.74 -35.48
CA ILE A 308 5.20 -1.06 -36.70
C ILE A 308 6.13 -1.75 -37.70
N THR A 309 5.71 -2.92 -38.23
CA THR A 309 6.60 -3.83 -38.97
C THR A 309 6.38 -3.85 -40.49
N TYR A 310 5.29 -3.29 -41.01
CA TYR A 310 4.96 -3.36 -42.45
C TYR A 310 5.73 -2.36 -43.34
N LEU A 311 6.40 -1.36 -42.75
CA LEU A 311 6.99 -0.23 -43.50
C LEU A 311 8.42 -0.49 -44.05
N GLY A 312 8.84 -1.75 -44.26
CA GLY A 312 10.21 -2.04 -44.73
C GLY A 312 11.24 -1.36 -43.81
N GLY A 313 12.51 -1.35 -43.98
CA GLY A 313 13.59 -0.83 -43.10
C GLY A 313 13.29 0.21 -42.03
N LYS A 314 12.13 0.93 -42.06
CA LYS A 314 11.69 1.86 -41.01
C LYS A 314 10.74 1.15 -40.05
N ARG A 315 11.10 1.15 -38.75
CA ARG A 315 10.29 0.57 -37.67
C ARG A 315 9.80 1.66 -36.69
N PRO A 316 8.81 2.48 -37.08
CA PRO A 316 8.35 3.58 -36.22
C PRO A 316 7.65 3.07 -34.96
N GLU A 317 7.96 3.70 -33.81
CA GLU A 317 7.28 3.44 -32.56
C GLU A 317 5.96 4.23 -32.48
N LYS A 318 4.89 3.58 -32.05
CA LYS A 318 3.56 4.18 -31.80
C LYS A 318 3.04 3.70 -30.45
N SER A 319 2.11 4.49 -29.86
CA SER A 319 1.40 4.08 -28.65
C SER A 319 -0.01 3.62 -29.01
N ILE A 320 -0.44 2.52 -28.45
CA ILE A 320 -1.81 2.01 -28.59
C ILE A 320 -2.76 2.91 -27.80
N ILE A 321 -3.80 3.45 -28.44
CA ILE A 321 -4.86 4.19 -27.77
C ILE A 321 -6.14 3.36 -27.58
N GLY A 322 -6.28 2.24 -28.29
CA GLY A 322 -7.40 1.30 -28.22
C GLY A 322 -7.41 0.30 -29.35
N LEU A 323 -8.50 -0.44 -29.46
CA LEU A 323 -8.79 -1.36 -30.56
C LEU A 323 -10.04 -0.89 -31.34
N THR A 324 -10.19 -1.33 -32.59
CA THR A 324 -11.44 -1.17 -33.36
C THR A 324 -12.48 -2.18 -32.86
N ASP A 325 -13.75 -1.86 -33.05
CA ASP A 325 -14.89 -2.75 -32.77
C ASP A 325 -15.08 -3.85 -33.82
N LYS A 326 -14.54 -3.63 -35.00
CA LYS A 326 -14.63 -4.53 -36.16
C LYS A 326 -13.24 -4.96 -36.62
N GLY A 327 -13.17 -6.10 -37.31
CA GLY A 327 -11.95 -6.61 -37.93
C GLY A 327 -11.49 -5.74 -39.10
N ALA A 328 -10.23 -5.93 -39.53
CA ALA A 328 -9.62 -5.16 -40.63
C ALA A 328 -10.39 -5.25 -41.92
N SER A 329 -11.06 -6.38 -42.25
CA SER A 329 -11.90 -6.55 -43.44
C SER A 329 -13.23 -5.81 -43.37
N GLN A 330 -13.72 -5.49 -42.17
CA GLN A 330 -15.01 -4.85 -41.95
C GLN A 330 -14.90 -3.39 -41.51
N PHE A 331 -13.76 -2.98 -41.01
CA PHE A 331 -13.54 -1.60 -40.58
C PHE A 331 -13.26 -0.73 -41.80
N MET A 332 -14.25 0.12 -42.17
CA MET A 332 -14.24 0.99 -43.33
C MET A 332 -13.78 2.39 -42.94
N PHE A 333 -13.00 3.02 -43.81
CA PHE A 333 -12.61 4.42 -43.70
C PHE A 333 -12.54 5.05 -45.11
N GLU A 334 -12.53 6.37 -45.17
CA GLU A 334 -12.45 7.09 -46.41
C GLU A 334 -10.98 7.33 -46.79
N SER A 335 -10.62 6.92 -48.01
CA SER A 335 -9.31 7.16 -48.63
C SER A 335 -9.50 7.61 -50.07
N ASN A 336 -9.01 8.81 -50.41
CA ASN A 336 -9.12 9.40 -51.73
C ASN A 336 -10.60 9.45 -52.24
N GLY A 337 -11.55 9.82 -51.38
CA GLY A 337 -12.96 9.91 -51.70
C GLY A 337 -13.70 8.58 -51.87
N LYS A 338 -13.05 7.44 -51.58
CA LYS A 338 -13.65 6.11 -51.66
C LYS A 338 -13.64 5.44 -50.28
N LYS A 339 -14.73 4.78 -49.93
CA LYS A 339 -14.78 3.92 -48.74
C LYS A 339 -14.06 2.59 -49.02
N VAL A 340 -12.98 2.35 -48.29
CA VAL A 340 -12.18 1.11 -48.40
C VAL A 340 -12.03 0.45 -47.04
N SER A 341 -11.93 -0.88 -47.01
CA SER A 341 -11.58 -1.60 -45.79
C SER A 341 -10.10 -1.46 -45.44
N VAL A 342 -9.72 -1.58 -44.18
CA VAL A 342 -8.31 -1.60 -43.77
C VAL A 342 -7.55 -2.70 -44.49
N ALA A 343 -8.15 -3.87 -44.68
CA ALA A 343 -7.53 -5.00 -45.38
C ALA A 343 -7.24 -4.65 -46.85
N ASP A 344 -8.22 -4.08 -47.57
CA ASP A 344 -8.06 -3.69 -48.99
C ASP A 344 -7.04 -2.56 -49.16
N TYR A 345 -7.06 -1.58 -48.25
CA TYR A 345 -6.08 -0.50 -48.24
C TYR A 345 -4.65 -1.05 -48.09
N PHE A 346 -4.40 -1.99 -47.17
CA PHE A 346 -3.08 -2.59 -46.99
C PHE A 346 -2.65 -3.40 -48.24
N ARG A 347 -3.59 -4.12 -48.86
CA ARG A 347 -3.33 -4.85 -50.10
C ARG A 347 -2.99 -3.91 -51.27
N GLN A 348 -3.77 -2.82 -51.45
CA GLN A 348 -3.59 -1.89 -52.55
C GLN A 348 -2.37 -0.98 -52.39
N THR A 349 -2.20 -0.36 -51.20
CA THR A 349 -1.21 0.67 -50.95
C THR A 349 0.16 0.09 -50.59
N TYR A 350 0.17 -0.91 -49.69
CA TYR A 350 1.44 -1.50 -49.18
C TYR A 350 1.80 -2.83 -49.82
N LYS A 351 0.96 -3.37 -50.71
CA LYS A 351 1.14 -4.69 -51.34
C LYS A 351 1.27 -5.81 -50.30
N LYS A 352 0.56 -5.67 -49.17
CA LYS A 352 0.56 -6.62 -48.04
C LYS A 352 -0.82 -7.25 -47.90
N GLN A 353 -0.86 -8.59 -48.06
CA GLN A 353 -2.06 -9.37 -47.77
C GLN A 353 -2.06 -9.72 -46.29
N LEU A 354 -3.19 -9.47 -45.62
CA LEU A 354 -3.32 -9.80 -44.21
C LEU A 354 -3.56 -11.29 -43.99
N GLN A 355 -2.87 -11.88 -43.01
CA GLN A 355 -3.10 -13.26 -42.59
C GLN A 355 -4.35 -13.38 -41.72
N PHE A 356 -4.68 -12.32 -40.96
CA PHE A 356 -5.80 -12.33 -40.00
C PHE A 356 -6.72 -11.11 -40.20
N PRO A 357 -7.38 -10.95 -41.38
CA PRO A 357 -8.19 -9.77 -41.72
C PRO A 357 -9.46 -9.62 -40.84
N GLN A 358 -9.86 -10.67 -40.15
CA GLN A 358 -11.02 -10.68 -39.23
C GLN A 358 -10.70 -10.13 -37.84
N LEU A 359 -9.43 -9.92 -37.49
CA LEU A 359 -9.04 -9.40 -36.18
C LEU A 359 -9.24 -7.89 -36.05
N PRO A 360 -9.57 -7.38 -34.85
CA PRO A 360 -9.61 -5.96 -34.56
C PRO A 360 -8.26 -5.29 -34.87
N CYS A 361 -8.30 -4.04 -35.33
CA CYS A 361 -7.10 -3.25 -35.58
C CYS A 361 -6.68 -2.48 -34.33
N VAL A 362 -5.39 -2.21 -34.21
CA VAL A 362 -4.78 -1.35 -33.18
C VAL A 362 -4.96 0.12 -33.59
N LYS A 363 -5.63 0.92 -32.78
CA LYS A 363 -5.73 2.39 -32.92
C LYS A 363 -4.47 3.02 -32.34
N VAL A 364 -3.74 3.78 -33.16
CA VAL A 364 -2.51 4.50 -32.73
C VAL A 364 -2.71 6.03 -32.73
N SER A 365 -3.79 6.51 -33.30
CA SER A 365 -4.30 7.88 -33.20
C SER A 365 -5.83 7.85 -33.43
N GLN A 366 -6.50 8.99 -33.35
CA GLN A 366 -7.95 9.08 -33.63
C GLN A 366 -8.27 8.66 -35.06
N THR A 367 -7.36 8.92 -36.00
CA THR A 367 -7.56 8.69 -37.43
C THR A 367 -6.69 7.56 -38.02
N SER A 368 -5.80 6.93 -37.22
CA SER A 368 -4.86 5.92 -37.70
C SER A 368 -5.06 4.59 -37.01
N VAL A 369 -5.36 3.57 -37.80
CA VAL A 369 -5.51 2.18 -37.37
C VAL A 369 -4.52 1.28 -38.13
N ILE A 370 -4.01 0.27 -37.46
CA ILE A 370 -2.99 -0.65 -37.99
C ILE A 370 -3.45 -2.08 -37.68
N PRO A 371 -3.40 -3.01 -38.66
CA PRO A 371 -3.67 -4.42 -38.38
C PRO A 371 -2.81 -4.96 -37.24
N MET A 372 -3.42 -5.73 -36.34
CA MET A 372 -2.75 -6.23 -35.14
C MET A 372 -1.48 -7.04 -35.44
N GLU A 373 -1.45 -7.75 -36.55
CA GLU A 373 -0.33 -8.57 -37.03
C GLU A 373 0.93 -7.75 -37.39
N PHE A 374 0.80 -6.46 -37.66
CA PHE A 374 1.93 -5.56 -37.92
C PHE A 374 2.38 -4.75 -36.70
N CYS A 375 1.96 -5.14 -35.50
CA CYS A 375 2.32 -4.47 -34.28
C CYS A 375 3.11 -5.41 -33.36
N GLU A 376 4.30 -4.98 -32.93
CA GLU A 376 5.13 -5.70 -31.95
C GLU A 376 5.35 -4.86 -30.69
N ILE A 377 5.10 -5.46 -29.51
CA ILE A 377 5.30 -4.82 -28.21
C ILE A 377 6.81 -4.65 -27.97
N ILE A 378 7.22 -3.42 -27.63
CA ILE A 378 8.61 -3.08 -27.32
C ILE A 378 9.01 -3.65 -25.95
N PRO A 379 10.25 -4.19 -25.79
CA PRO A 379 10.73 -4.69 -24.51
C PRO A 379 10.73 -3.66 -23.37
N GLY A 380 10.64 -4.15 -22.12
CA GLY A 380 10.86 -3.36 -20.91
C GLY A 380 9.73 -2.39 -20.57
N GLN A 381 8.49 -2.69 -20.92
CA GLN A 381 7.34 -1.87 -20.56
C GLN A 381 6.68 -2.37 -19.28
N LEU A 382 6.69 -1.53 -18.25
CA LEU A 382 6.05 -1.79 -16.95
C LEU A 382 4.53 -1.78 -17.04
N MET A 383 3.91 -2.80 -16.46
CA MET A 383 2.48 -2.81 -16.21
C MET A 383 2.17 -1.89 -15.02
N ARG A 384 1.39 -0.83 -15.28
CA ARG A 384 0.98 0.16 -14.26
C ARG A 384 -0.42 -0.07 -13.72
N LYS A 385 -1.14 -1.03 -14.29
CA LYS A 385 -2.52 -1.41 -13.90
C LYS A 385 -2.52 -2.51 -12.85
N GLY A 386 -3.68 -2.79 -12.27
CA GLY A 386 -3.85 -3.89 -11.34
C GLY A 386 -3.46 -5.24 -11.97
N ILE A 387 -2.76 -6.06 -11.20
CA ILE A 387 -2.33 -7.40 -11.62
C ILE A 387 -3.56 -8.33 -11.62
N PRO A 388 -3.73 -9.19 -12.64
CA PRO A 388 -4.74 -10.23 -12.62
C PRO A 388 -4.64 -11.07 -11.33
N SER A 389 -5.78 -11.35 -10.70
CA SER A 389 -5.82 -12.08 -9.42
C SER A 389 -5.19 -13.46 -9.50
N GLN A 390 -5.24 -14.09 -10.68
CA GLN A 390 -4.65 -15.39 -10.99
C GLN A 390 -3.12 -15.38 -10.83
N LEU A 391 -2.46 -14.25 -11.09
CA LEU A 391 -1.00 -14.11 -10.99
C LEU A 391 -0.49 -13.76 -9.59
N THR A 392 -1.38 -13.55 -8.63
CA THR A 392 -0.99 -13.14 -7.27
C THR A 392 -0.09 -14.19 -6.60
N ASP A 393 -0.42 -15.48 -6.76
CA ASP A 393 0.35 -16.59 -6.17
C ASP A 393 1.75 -16.71 -6.81
N ASP A 394 1.85 -16.51 -8.12
CA ASP A 394 3.14 -16.56 -8.85
C ASP A 394 4.01 -15.37 -8.48
N MET A 395 3.42 -14.19 -8.32
CA MET A 395 4.13 -13.01 -7.84
C MET A 395 4.66 -13.20 -6.42
N VAL A 396 3.87 -13.80 -5.52
CA VAL A 396 4.31 -14.14 -4.16
C VAL A 396 5.43 -15.17 -4.20
N LYS A 397 5.33 -16.23 -5.00
CA LYS A 397 6.39 -17.24 -5.16
C LYS A 397 7.69 -16.62 -5.67
N PHE A 398 7.61 -15.75 -6.69
CA PHE A 398 8.77 -15.10 -7.29
C PHE A 398 9.47 -14.12 -6.34
N SER A 399 8.68 -13.33 -5.59
CA SER A 399 9.21 -12.28 -4.70
C SER A 399 9.65 -12.82 -3.33
N ARG A 400 9.20 -14.03 -2.96
CA ARG A 400 9.51 -14.64 -1.68
C ARG A 400 10.95 -15.10 -1.61
N ARG A 401 11.68 -14.62 -0.61
CA ARG A 401 13.06 -15.02 -0.31
C ARG A 401 13.22 -15.19 1.20
N LYS A 402 13.95 -16.19 1.63
CA LYS A 402 14.40 -16.32 3.02
C LYS A 402 15.33 -15.17 3.39
N PRO A 403 15.49 -14.83 4.68
CA PRO A 403 16.33 -13.71 5.11
C PRO A 403 17.75 -13.74 4.53
N GLY A 404 18.45 -14.87 4.63
CA GLY A 404 19.80 -15.04 4.09
C GLY A 404 19.86 -14.86 2.56
N GLU A 405 18.92 -15.47 1.83
CA GLU A 405 18.80 -15.29 0.38
C GLU A 405 18.50 -13.84 -0.02
N ARG A 406 17.68 -13.16 0.76
CA ARG A 406 17.36 -11.76 0.51
C ARG A 406 18.56 -10.85 0.72
N LEU A 407 19.30 -11.05 1.82
CA LEU A 407 20.50 -10.28 2.13
C LEU A 407 21.58 -10.48 1.06
N ALA A 408 21.79 -11.74 0.64
CA ALA A 408 22.71 -12.06 -0.46
C ALA A 408 22.28 -11.37 -1.78
N ALA A 409 20.97 -11.43 -2.11
CA ALA A 409 20.45 -10.76 -3.30
C ALA A 409 20.59 -9.23 -3.25
N ILE A 410 20.45 -8.61 -2.06
CA ILE A 410 20.67 -7.18 -1.86
C ILE A 410 22.14 -6.84 -2.13
N LYS A 411 23.10 -7.59 -1.52
CA LYS A 411 24.54 -7.39 -1.75
C LYS A 411 24.92 -7.52 -3.24
N THR A 412 24.41 -8.55 -3.91
CA THR A 412 24.63 -8.74 -5.36
C THR A 412 24.05 -7.59 -6.18
N SER A 413 22.86 -7.11 -5.80
CA SER A 413 22.17 -6.00 -6.51
C SER A 413 22.93 -4.68 -6.41
N MET A 414 23.74 -4.46 -5.36
CA MET A 414 24.56 -3.25 -5.23
C MET A 414 25.52 -3.06 -6.41
N GLY A 415 26.08 -4.15 -6.97
CA GLY A 415 26.89 -4.08 -8.18
C GLY A 415 26.16 -3.55 -9.42
N SER A 416 24.84 -3.79 -9.50
CA SER A 416 24.00 -3.28 -10.61
C SER A 416 23.57 -1.81 -10.45
N LEU A 417 23.84 -1.19 -9.31
CA LEU A 417 23.44 0.19 -9.03
C LEU A 417 24.47 1.24 -9.46
N HIS A 418 25.66 0.78 -9.88
CA HIS A 418 26.73 1.64 -10.40
C HIS A 418 27.12 2.80 -9.49
N HIS A 419 27.23 2.56 -8.19
CA HIS A 419 27.59 3.59 -7.18
C HIS A 419 28.99 4.18 -7.39
N GLN A 420 29.86 3.54 -8.20
CA GLN A 420 31.17 4.03 -8.56
C GLN A 420 31.20 4.76 -9.92
N SER A 421 30.02 5.12 -10.47
CA SER A 421 29.97 5.89 -11.72
C SER A 421 30.55 7.29 -11.56
N ALA A 422 31.05 7.87 -12.65
CA ALA A 422 31.63 9.22 -12.64
C ALA A 422 30.69 10.26 -12.03
N VAL A 423 29.37 10.16 -12.30
CA VAL A 423 28.38 11.06 -11.74
C VAL A 423 28.25 10.91 -10.21
N VAL A 424 28.23 9.70 -9.67
CA VAL A 424 28.16 9.50 -8.21
C VAL A 424 29.44 9.96 -7.53
N SER A 425 30.61 9.61 -8.11
CA SER A 425 31.91 9.98 -7.57
C SER A 425 32.12 11.48 -7.52
N GLN A 426 31.68 12.25 -8.53
CA GLN A 426 31.83 13.71 -8.54
C GLN A 426 30.97 14.38 -7.45
N PHE A 427 29.85 13.79 -7.06
CA PHE A 427 29.07 14.26 -5.90
C PHE A 427 29.71 13.90 -4.56
N GLY A 428 30.85 13.23 -4.53
CA GLY A 428 31.55 12.86 -3.29
C GLY A 428 30.85 11.79 -2.46
N ILE A 429 29.87 11.08 -3.05
CA ILE A 429 29.10 10.03 -2.35
C ILE A 429 29.93 8.75 -2.32
N THR A 430 30.24 8.27 -1.11
CA THR A 430 30.92 6.98 -0.88
C THR A 430 30.01 6.08 -0.07
N ILE A 431 29.86 4.82 -0.48
CA ILE A 431 28.98 3.85 0.16
C ILE A 431 29.80 2.67 0.66
N GLU A 432 29.63 2.34 1.95
CA GLU A 432 30.27 1.19 2.55
C GLU A 432 29.67 -0.12 2.01
N PRO A 433 30.48 -1.17 1.72
CA PRO A 433 29.97 -2.38 1.10
C PRO A 433 29.22 -3.31 2.05
N ASN A 434 29.40 -3.14 3.36
CA ASN A 434 28.80 -3.99 4.36
C ASN A 434 27.49 -3.40 4.92
N PRO A 435 26.48 -4.23 5.18
CA PRO A 435 25.25 -3.80 5.83
C PRO A 435 25.52 -3.35 7.27
N VAL A 436 24.80 -2.32 7.69
CA VAL A 436 24.94 -1.75 9.03
C VAL A 436 24.51 -2.75 10.08
N GLU A 437 25.30 -2.86 11.14
CA GLU A 437 24.97 -3.58 12.37
C GLU A 437 24.24 -2.64 13.34
N CYS A 438 23.14 -3.12 13.90
CA CYS A 438 22.35 -2.36 14.85
C CYS A 438 22.23 -3.11 16.18
N PRO A 439 22.43 -2.42 17.32
CA PRO A 439 21.93 -2.93 18.59
C PRO A 439 20.41 -3.06 18.53
N ALA A 440 19.92 -4.17 18.99
CA ALA A 440 18.50 -4.48 19.03
C ALA A 440 18.16 -5.18 20.36
N ARG A 441 16.88 -5.24 20.67
CA ARG A 441 16.39 -5.95 21.85
C ARG A 441 15.22 -6.85 21.46
N VAL A 442 15.07 -7.99 22.10
CA VAL A 442 13.91 -8.86 21.97
C VAL A 442 13.04 -8.66 23.21
N LEU A 443 11.90 -8.03 23.03
CA LEU A 443 10.91 -7.80 24.09
C LEU A 443 10.26 -9.12 24.51
N ASP A 444 9.94 -9.26 25.78
CA ASP A 444 9.23 -10.42 26.30
C ASP A 444 7.80 -10.48 25.79
N ALA A 445 7.35 -11.68 25.42
CA ALA A 445 5.98 -11.89 24.99
C ALA A 445 5.00 -11.67 26.17
N PRO A 446 3.88 -10.96 25.95
CA PRO A 446 2.91 -10.73 27.00
C PRO A 446 2.19 -12.02 27.42
N GLN A 447 1.65 -12.02 28.60
CA GLN A 447 0.65 -13.01 28.99
C GLN A 447 -0.71 -12.61 28.42
N ILE A 448 -1.35 -13.56 27.73
CA ILE A 448 -2.70 -13.42 27.19
C ILE A 448 -3.64 -14.37 27.93
N GLN A 449 -4.89 -14.01 28.03
CA GLN A 449 -5.90 -14.83 28.70
C GLN A 449 -7.02 -15.16 27.72
N TYR A 450 -7.18 -16.45 27.46
CA TYR A 450 -8.39 -17.09 26.96
C TYR A 450 -9.30 -17.48 28.15
N SER A 451 -9.86 -18.67 28.19
CA SER A 451 -10.46 -19.17 29.43
C SER A 451 -9.42 -19.30 30.55
N LYS A 452 -8.20 -19.65 30.20
CA LYS A 452 -7.04 -19.74 31.07
C LYS A 452 -5.90 -18.81 30.61
N PRO A 453 -5.00 -18.42 31.53
CA PRO A 453 -3.79 -17.69 31.14
C PRO A 453 -2.91 -18.53 30.20
N MET A 454 -2.30 -17.87 29.21
CA MET A 454 -1.40 -18.50 28.23
C MET A 454 -0.23 -17.55 27.93
N ARG A 455 0.98 -18.10 27.85
CA ARG A 455 2.15 -17.35 27.38
C ARG A 455 2.30 -17.52 25.87
N ALA A 456 2.34 -16.41 25.15
CA ALA A 456 2.46 -16.37 23.69
C ALA A 456 3.93 -16.50 23.22
N GLY A 457 4.59 -17.61 23.55
CA GLY A 457 6.01 -17.83 23.24
C GLY A 457 6.29 -17.80 21.73
N GLY A 458 7.31 -17.02 21.30
CA GLY A 458 7.73 -16.93 19.91
C GLY A 458 6.67 -16.34 18.95
N GLY A 459 5.65 -15.67 19.47
CA GLY A 459 4.60 -15.02 18.66
C GLY A 459 3.61 -15.99 18.00
N VAL A 460 3.55 -17.26 18.42
CA VAL A 460 2.60 -18.27 17.89
C VAL A 460 2.11 -19.16 19.04
N TRP A 461 0.81 -19.43 19.08
CA TRP A 461 0.21 -20.34 20.07
C TRP A 461 -0.91 -21.17 19.47
N ASN A 462 -1.35 -22.20 20.20
CA ASN A 462 -2.39 -23.13 19.77
C ASN A 462 -3.57 -23.07 20.72
N LEU A 463 -4.78 -23.08 20.20
CA LEU A 463 -6.03 -23.12 20.99
C LEU A 463 -6.67 -24.51 21.08
N ARG A 464 -5.92 -25.57 20.80
CA ARG A 464 -6.46 -26.93 20.99
C ARG A 464 -6.86 -27.12 22.44
N ASN A 465 -8.12 -27.52 22.67
CA ASN A 465 -8.74 -27.72 23.99
C ASN A 465 -8.85 -26.45 24.86
N GLU A 466 -8.70 -25.25 24.25
CA GLU A 466 -8.89 -23.98 24.95
C GLU A 466 -10.17 -23.30 24.54
N ARG A 467 -10.93 -22.81 25.54
CA ARG A 467 -12.13 -21.99 25.32
C ARG A 467 -11.78 -20.52 25.20
N LEU A 468 -12.60 -19.78 24.45
CA LEU A 468 -12.46 -18.34 24.33
C LEU A 468 -12.74 -17.65 25.69
N LYS A 469 -12.24 -16.42 25.85
CA LYS A 469 -12.38 -15.65 27.09
C LYS A 469 -13.84 -15.38 27.43
N GLN A 470 -14.62 -14.96 26.42
CA GLN A 470 -16.07 -14.72 26.53
C GLN A 470 -16.73 -15.26 25.27
N PRO A 471 -17.17 -16.52 25.30
CA PRO A 471 -17.87 -17.09 24.15
C PRO A 471 -19.23 -16.44 23.95
N ALA A 472 -19.61 -16.20 22.69
CA ALA A 472 -20.92 -15.72 22.32
C ALA A 472 -21.93 -16.88 22.18
N ALA A 473 -23.22 -16.54 22.10
CA ALA A 473 -24.30 -17.50 21.83
C ALA A 473 -24.87 -17.30 20.42
N ILE A 474 -25.07 -18.39 19.69
CA ILE A 474 -25.78 -18.45 18.43
C ILE A 474 -27.25 -18.76 18.73
N LYS A 475 -28.13 -17.76 18.60
CA LYS A 475 -29.56 -17.90 18.91
C LYS A 475 -30.36 -18.55 17.79
N GLY A 476 -29.84 -18.51 16.59
CA GLY A 476 -30.42 -19.13 15.40
C GLY A 476 -29.59 -18.80 14.18
N TRP A 477 -29.48 -19.73 13.24
CA TRP A 477 -28.63 -19.54 12.08
C TRP A 477 -29.14 -20.22 10.81
N ILE A 478 -28.68 -19.70 9.66
CA ILE A 478 -28.97 -20.19 8.31
C ILE A 478 -27.67 -20.61 7.65
N LEU A 479 -27.70 -21.73 6.92
CA LEU A 479 -26.64 -22.16 6.01
C LEU A 479 -27.10 -21.95 4.57
N VAL A 480 -26.56 -20.96 3.88
CA VAL A 480 -26.80 -20.74 2.45
C VAL A 480 -25.60 -21.22 1.62
N ILE A 481 -25.88 -22.00 0.58
CA ILE A 481 -24.82 -22.66 -0.23
C ILE A 481 -24.91 -22.12 -1.67
N PHE A 482 -23.91 -21.34 -2.09
CA PHE A 482 -23.76 -20.82 -3.45
C PHE A 482 -22.90 -21.72 -4.34
N GLU A 483 -22.39 -22.83 -3.79
CA GLU A 483 -21.64 -23.82 -4.57
C GLU A 483 -22.62 -24.78 -5.26
N ARG A 484 -22.22 -25.35 -6.39
CA ARG A 484 -23.04 -26.30 -7.14
C ARG A 484 -23.34 -27.57 -6.30
N ARG A 485 -24.60 -28.06 -6.34
CA ARG A 485 -25.04 -29.19 -5.52
C ARG A 485 -24.22 -30.47 -5.77
N GLN A 486 -23.73 -30.68 -6.98
CA GLN A 486 -22.82 -31.78 -7.31
C GLN A 486 -21.44 -31.71 -6.63
N TRP A 487 -20.99 -30.51 -6.23
CA TRP A 487 -19.72 -30.29 -5.55
C TRP A 487 -19.86 -30.11 -4.04
N PHE A 488 -21.04 -29.70 -3.59
CA PHE A 488 -21.36 -29.47 -2.19
C PHE A 488 -22.77 -29.97 -1.91
N ASP A 489 -22.90 -31.32 -1.82
CA ASP A 489 -24.16 -32.02 -1.60
C ASP A 489 -24.63 -31.99 -0.14
N GLU A 490 -25.73 -32.65 0.13
CA GLU A 490 -26.33 -32.70 1.48
C GLU A 490 -25.42 -33.40 2.49
N THR A 491 -24.69 -34.44 2.05
CA THR A 491 -23.72 -35.17 2.90
C THR A 491 -22.59 -34.28 3.32
N VAL A 492 -22.02 -33.50 2.39
CA VAL A 492 -20.98 -32.51 2.66
C VAL A 492 -21.52 -31.37 3.54
N ALA A 493 -22.76 -30.92 3.31
CA ALA A 493 -23.39 -29.89 4.15
C ALA A 493 -23.54 -30.38 5.59
N LYS A 494 -24.09 -31.58 5.84
CA LYS A 494 -24.22 -32.20 7.17
C LYS A 494 -22.88 -32.31 7.89
N LYS A 495 -21.86 -32.88 7.23
CA LYS A 495 -20.50 -32.96 7.81
C LYS A 495 -19.88 -31.61 8.11
N THR A 496 -20.17 -30.59 7.30
CA THR A 496 -19.73 -29.20 7.54
C THR A 496 -20.38 -28.61 8.78
N ILE A 497 -21.69 -28.87 8.97
CA ILE A 497 -22.46 -28.43 10.15
C ILE A 497 -21.90 -29.11 11.40
N GLU A 498 -21.71 -30.43 11.37
CA GLU A 498 -21.13 -31.22 12.48
C GLU A 498 -19.75 -30.71 12.89
N SER A 499 -18.87 -30.52 11.88
CA SER A 499 -17.50 -29.99 12.12
C SER A 499 -17.53 -28.57 12.69
N LEU A 500 -18.41 -27.71 12.19
CA LEU A 500 -18.57 -26.36 12.73
C LEU A 500 -19.10 -26.37 14.16
N LYS A 501 -20.09 -27.23 14.46
CA LYS A 501 -20.63 -27.42 15.80
C LYS A 501 -19.55 -27.92 16.78
N ALA A 502 -18.81 -28.96 16.38
CA ALA A 502 -17.73 -29.48 17.19
C ALA A 502 -16.68 -28.39 17.53
N ALA A 503 -16.28 -27.59 16.53
CA ALA A 503 -15.37 -26.47 16.75
C ALA A 503 -15.97 -25.39 17.65
N CYS A 504 -17.24 -25.02 17.48
CA CYS A 504 -17.94 -24.07 18.34
C CYS A 504 -17.98 -24.56 19.78
N THR A 505 -18.33 -25.83 20.00
CA THR A 505 -18.39 -26.45 21.35
C THR A 505 -17.01 -26.46 22.02
N GLU A 506 -15.96 -26.85 21.29
CA GLU A 506 -14.58 -26.80 21.76
C GLU A 506 -14.18 -25.37 22.21
N LYS A 507 -14.59 -24.35 21.48
CA LYS A 507 -14.31 -22.95 21.79
C LYS A 507 -15.27 -22.32 22.81
N GLY A 508 -16.29 -23.05 23.27
CA GLY A 508 -17.28 -22.62 24.25
C GLY A 508 -18.43 -21.81 23.67
N ILE A 509 -18.52 -21.65 22.34
CA ILE A 509 -19.64 -20.97 21.66
C ILE A 509 -20.87 -21.88 21.72
N GLN A 510 -21.95 -21.38 22.28
CA GLN A 510 -23.19 -22.16 22.52
C GLN A 510 -24.24 -21.91 21.44
N GLY A 511 -25.25 -22.78 21.41
CA GLY A 511 -26.49 -22.57 20.66
C GLY A 511 -26.42 -22.91 19.17
N LEU A 512 -25.31 -23.45 18.64
CA LEU A 512 -25.27 -23.91 17.24
C LEU A 512 -26.11 -25.19 17.10
N ASP A 513 -27.30 -25.05 16.51
CA ASP A 513 -28.18 -26.18 16.18
C ASP A 513 -27.59 -27.03 15.05
N LEU A 514 -27.84 -28.34 15.08
CA LEU A 514 -27.47 -29.27 13.98
C LEU A 514 -28.44 -29.19 12.80
N ASN A 515 -29.62 -28.63 13.01
CA ASN A 515 -30.69 -28.52 12.01
C ASN A 515 -30.96 -27.04 11.65
N PRO A 516 -29.96 -26.32 11.05
CA PRO A 516 -30.22 -24.97 10.56
C PRO A 516 -31.19 -25.05 9.36
N LEU A 517 -31.74 -23.90 8.97
CA LEU A 517 -32.33 -23.79 7.64
C LEU A 517 -31.20 -23.85 6.60
N ILE A 518 -31.23 -24.86 5.71
CA ILE A 518 -30.26 -25.07 4.66
C ILE A 518 -30.89 -24.73 3.32
N GLU A 519 -30.22 -23.91 2.49
CA GLU A 519 -30.70 -23.57 1.15
C GLU A 519 -29.55 -23.53 0.15
N TRP A 520 -29.74 -24.16 -1.01
CA TRP A 520 -28.84 -24.03 -2.18
C TRP A 520 -29.36 -22.89 -3.05
N ALA A 521 -28.61 -21.81 -3.09
CA ALA A 521 -28.97 -20.60 -3.82
C ALA A 521 -28.15 -20.46 -5.11
N PRO A 522 -28.74 -19.94 -6.19
CA PRO A 522 -28.02 -19.67 -7.42
C PRO A 522 -26.91 -18.64 -7.18
N ALA A 523 -25.77 -18.84 -7.84
CA ALA A 523 -24.65 -17.92 -7.82
C ALA A 523 -24.90 -16.62 -8.61
N GLN A 524 -25.99 -16.58 -9.38
CA GLN A 524 -26.46 -15.46 -10.18
C GLN A 524 -27.86 -15.03 -9.70
N GLY A 525 -28.17 -13.74 -9.82
CA GLY A 525 -29.46 -13.18 -9.41
C GLY A 525 -29.37 -12.25 -8.19
N ASP A 526 -30.50 -11.84 -7.66
CA ASP A 526 -30.60 -10.94 -6.51
C ASP A 526 -30.39 -11.69 -5.20
N ILE A 527 -29.14 -11.72 -4.76
CA ILE A 527 -28.74 -12.37 -3.49
C ILE A 527 -29.42 -11.72 -2.30
N SER A 528 -29.66 -10.40 -2.33
CA SER A 528 -30.35 -9.70 -1.23
C SER A 528 -31.77 -10.20 -1.06
N LYS A 529 -32.49 -10.38 -2.15
CA LYS A 529 -33.86 -10.93 -2.17
C LYS A 529 -33.86 -12.36 -1.62
N ILE A 530 -32.96 -13.21 -2.10
CA ILE A 530 -32.82 -14.59 -1.64
C ILE A 530 -32.62 -14.64 -0.11
N LEU A 531 -31.67 -13.85 0.41
CA LEU A 531 -31.38 -13.84 1.84
C LEU A 531 -32.52 -13.25 2.68
N THR A 532 -33.29 -12.31 2.14
CA THR A 532 -34.50 -11.76 2.79
C THR A 532 -35.57 -12.82 2.92
N GLU A 533 -35.86 -13.56 1.83
CA GLU A 533 -36.83 -14.66 1.81
C GLU A 533 -36.45 -15.77 2.79
N LEU A 534 -35.17 -16.14 2.83
CA LEU A 534 -34.63 -17.12 3.79
C LEU A 534 -34.78 -16.66 5.23
N GLY A 535 -34.50 -15.38 5.51
CA GLY A 535 -34.74 -14.78 6.82
C GLY A 535 -36.22 -14.83 7.23
N GLY A 536 -37.17 -14.59 6.29
CA GLY A 536 -38.60 -14.72 6.47
C GLY A 536 -39.02 -16.18 6.76
N LYS A 537 -38.57 -17.12 5.94
CA LYS A 537 -38.78 -18.58 6.14
C LYS A 537 -38.29 -19.00 7.53
N PHE A 538 -37.08 -18.59 7.91
CA PHE A 538 -36.51 -18.91 9.22
C PHE A 538 -37.37 -18.35 10.37
N LYS A 539 -37.77 -17.08 10.26
CA LYS A 539 -38.68 -16.45 11.27
C LYS A 539 -39.98 -17.19 11.43
N ASN A 540 -40.61 -17.62 10.32
CA ASN A 540 -41.88 -18.38 10.36
C ASN A 540 -41.76 -19.72 11.08
N VAL A 541 -40.60 -20.40 10.91
CA VAL A 541 -40.31 -21.70 11.52
C VAL A 541 -39.85 -21.59 12.97
N ARG A 542 -39.08 -20.55 13.33
CA ARG A 542 -38.39 -20.44 14.62
C ARG A 542 -38.89 -19.29 15.51
N GLY A 543 -39.84 -18.51 15.05
CA GLY A 543 -40.43 -17.39 15.79
C GLY A 543 -39.53 -16.12 15.88
N ALA A 544 -38.29 -16.21 15.47
CA ALA A 544 -37.34 -15.11 15.55
C ALA A 544 -36.40 -15.09 14.35
N LEU A 545 -35.81 -13.94 14.04
CA LEU A 545 -34.77 -13.80 12.96
C LEU A 545 -33.45 -14.46 13.39
N PRO A 546 -32.68 -14.98 12.44
CA PRO A 546 -31.36 -15.55 12.73
C PRO A 546 -30.38 -14.44 13.17
N ASN A 547 -29.46 -14.75 14.07
CA ASN A 547 -28.36 -13.83 14.42
C ASN A 547 -27.06 -14.15 13.67
N LEU A 548 -27.04 -15.23 12.88
CA LEU A 548 -25.89 -15.61 12.05
C LEU A 548 -26.36 -16.21 10.70
N ILE A 549 -25.73 -15.75 9.62
CA ILE A 549 -25.84 -16.40 8.30
C ILE A 549 -24.46 -16.91 7.92
N VAL A 550 -24.35 -18.22 7.68
CA VAL A 550 -23.15 -18.87 7.14
C VAL A 550 -23.35 -19.07 5.64
N ALA A 551 -22.45 -18.54 4.81
CA ALA A 551 -22.52 -18.64 3.36
C ALA A 551 -21.35 -19.46 2.81
N ILE A 552 -21.64 -20.56 2.14
CA ILE A 552 -20.63 -21.37 1.43
C ILE A 552 -20.43 -20.77 0.03
N MET A 553 -19.21 -20.37 -0.25
CA MET A 553 -18.83 -19.61 -1.44
C MET A 553 -18.17 -20.53 -2.49
N PRO A 554 -18.48 -20.38 -3.77
CA PRO A 554 -17.75 -21.05 -4.83
C PRO A 554 -16.29 -20.55 -4.93
N LYS A 555 -15.47 -21.30 -5.67
CA LYS A 555 -14.05 -20.95 -5.86
C LYS A 555 -13.88 -19.54 -6.43
N SER A 556 -14.71 -19.15 -7.38
CA SER A 556 -14.82 -17.77 -7.89
C SER A 556 -16.11 -17.17 -7.36
N SER A 557 -15.99 -16.37 -6.29
CA SER A 557 -17.14 -15.78 -5.61
C SER A 557 -17.61 -14.44 -6.21
N GLY A 558 -16.88 -13.84 -7.16
CA GLY A 558 -17.30 -12.66 -7.91
C GLY A 558 -18.07 -11.64 -7.08
N ASP A 559 -19.32 -11.38 -7.50
CA ASP A 559 -20.22 -10.43 -6.88
C ASP A 559 -21.01 -10.99 -5.67
N ILE A 560 -20.92 -12.33 -5.42
CA ILE A 560 -21.65 -12.96 -4.30
C ILE A 560 -21.15 -12.45 -2.96
N TYR A 561 -19.83 -12.42 -2.77
CA TYR A 561 -19.24 -11.98 -1.50
C TYR A 561 -19.64 -10.53 -1.15
N PRO A 562 -19.49 -9.53 -2.04
CA PRO A 562 -19.99 -8.18 -1.81
C PRO A 562 -21.47 -8.13 -1.46
N ALA A 563 -22.33 -8.86 -2.17
CA ALA A 563 -23.76 -8.87 -1.95
C ALA A 563 -24.15 -9.45 -0.56
N VAL A 564 -23.57 -10.60 -0.18
CA VAL A 564 -23.78 -11.19 1.16
C VAL A 564 -23.31 -10.22 2.26
N LYS A 565 -22.16 -9.53 2.04
CA LYS A 565 -21.65 -8.60 3.04
C LYS A 565 -22.51 -7.34 3.15
N ARG A 566 -22.94 -6.79 2.02
CA ARG A 566 -23.85 -5.66 2.01
C ARG A 566 -25.19 -6.01 2.67
N PHE A 567 -25.76 -7.17 2.38
CA PHE A 567 -26.98 -7.63 3.02
C PHE A 567 -26.85 -7.64 4.54
N GLY A 568 -25.80 -8.31 5.07
CA GLY A 568 -25.57 -8.40 6.50
C GLY A 568 -25.26 -7.07 7.17
N ASP A 569 -24.37 -6.27 6.53
CA ASP A 569 -23.82 -5.06 7.13
C ASP A 569 -24.77 -3.85 7.03
N VAL A 570 -25.60 -3.79 5.99
CA VAL A 570 -26.42 -2.61 5.66
C VAL A 570 -27.90 -2.92 5.70
N THR A 571 -28.34 -4.01 5.06
CA THR A 571 -29.76 -4.27 4.83
C THR A 571 -30.45 -4.89 6.04
N ALA A 572 -29.89 -5.99 6.56
CA ALA A 572 -30.56 -6.80 7.60
C ALA A 572 -29.96 -6.62 9.01
N GLY A 573 -28.76 -6.08 9.12
CA GLY A 573 -28.08 -5.96 10.42
C GLY A 573 -27.82 -7.32 11.09
N VAL A 574 -27.40 -8.32 10.31
CA VAL A 574 -27.15 -9.70 10.78
C VAL A 574 -25.70 -10.10 10.52
N ALA A 575 -25.08 -10.80 11.47
CA ALA A 575 -23.72 -11.30 11.30
C ALA A 575 -23.64 -12.30 10.15
N THR A 576 -22.71 -12.09 9.20
CA THR A 576 -22.49 -13.00 8.06
C THR A 576 -21.09 -13.62 8.13
N GLN A 577 -20.99 -14.94 7.92
CA GLN A 577 -19.72 -15.66 7.82
C GLN A 577 -19.63 -16.38 6.47
N CYS A 578 -18.77 -15.88 5.58
CA CYS A 578 -18.48 -16.59 4.33
C CYS A 578 -17.37 -17.61 4.54
N MET A 579 -17.55 -18.80 3.95
CA MET A 579 -16.60 -19.91 3.95
C MET A 579 -16.37 -20.37 2.51
N LYS A 580 -15.14 -20.67 2.13
CA LYS A 580 -14.85 -21.26 0.81
C LYS A 580 -15.28 -22.72 0.80
N GLY A 581 -16.02 -23.17 -0.22
CA GLY A 581 -16.56 -24.53 -0.32
C GLY A 581 -15.46 -25.59 -0.27
N ASP A 582 -14.34 -25.41 -0.95
CA ASP A 582 -13.19 -26.32 -0.91
C ASP A 582 -12.60 -26.49 0.50
N LYS A 583 -12.55 -25.41 1.29
CA LYS A 583 -12.07 -25.43 2.68
C LYS A 583 -13.08 -26.05 3.65
N ALA A 584 -14.36 -25.77 3.46
CA ALA A 584 -15.42 -26.36 4.26
C ALA A 584 -15.52 -27.87 4.04
N LYS A 585 -15.46 -28.31 2.77
CA LYS A 585 -15.42 -29.72 2.38
C LYS A 585 -14.21 -30.48 2.94
N GLY A 586 -13.08 -29.81 3.11
CA GLY A 586 -11.84 -30.41 3.65
C GLY A 586 -11.89 -30.73 5.15
N GLN A 587 -12.90 -30.32 5.89
CA GLN A 587 -13.23 -30.66 7.27
C GLN A 587 -12.08 -30.50 8.29
N SER A 588 -11.15 -29.59 8.02
CA SER A 588 -10.04 -29.30 8.94
C SER A 588 -10.54 -28.61 10.22
N MET A 589 -10.38 -29.22 11.37
CA MET A 589 -10.73 -28.63 12.66
C MET A 589 -10.00 -27.32 12.93
N GLN A 590 -8.75 -27.17 12.47
CA GLN A 590 -8.04 -25.91 12.54
C GLN A 590 -8.71 -24.81 11.71
N TYR A 591 -9.24 -25.14 10.53
CA TYR A 591 -9.99 -24.18 9.71
C TYR A 591 -11.26 -23.72 10.41
N PHE A 592 -12.07 -24.67 10.95
CA PHE A 592 -13.29 -24.34 11.68
C PHE A 592 -12.99 -23.58 12.97
N GLY A 593 -11.92 -23.92 13.69
CA GLY A 593 -11.45 -23.14 14.85
C GLY A 593 -11.17 -21.67 14.49
N ASN A 594 -10.50 -21.43 13.36
CA ASN A 594 -10.27 -20.07 12.85
C ASN A 594 -11.56 -19.37 12.39
N VAL A 595 -12.57 -20.10 11.93
CA VAL A 595 -13.91 -19.58 11.62
C VAL A 595 -14.61 -19.17 12.92
N CYS A 596 -14.53 -19.99 13.96
CA CYS A 596 -15.11 -19.69 15.29
C CYS A 596 -14.57 -18.41 15.91
N LEU A 597 -13.27 -18.12 15.76
CA LEU A 597 -12.71 -16.84 16.21
C LEU A 597 -13.42 -15.62 15.62
N LYS A 598 -13.79 -15.69 14.34
CA LYS A 598 -14.51 -14.61 13.65
C LYS A 598 -15.98 -14.56 14.03
N ILE A 599 -16.64 -15.70 14.12
CA ILE A 599 -18.05 -15.79 14.54
C ILE A 599 -18.22 -15.19 15.92
N ASN A 600 -17.36 -15.57 16.87
CA ASN A 600 -17.44 -15.12 18.26
C ASN A 600 -17.50 -13.60 18.38
N VAL A 601 -16.52 -12.91 17.79
CA VAL A 601 -16.42 -11.44 17.91
C VAL A 601 -17.49 -10.70 17.12
N LYS A 602 -18.00 -11.28 16.01
CA LYS A 602 -19.17 -10.72 15.28
C LYS A 602 -20.43 -10.76 16.11
N LEU A 603 -20.57 -11.78 16.95
CA LEU A 603 -21.71 -11.94 17.85
C LEU A 603 -21.50 -11.25 19.23
N GLY A 604 -20.42 -10.47 19.38
CA GLY A 604 -20.14 -9.66 20.56
C GLY A 604 -19.32 -10.38 21.65
N GLY A 605 -18.81 -11.59 21.39
CA GLY A 605 -17.88 -12.28 22.28
C GLY A 605 -16.48 -11.67 22.30
N VAL A 606 -15.62 -12.18 23.21
CA VAL A 606 -14.19 -11.83 23.32
C VAL A 606 -13.36 -13.09 23.18
N ASN A 607 -12.38 -13.09 22.30
CA ASN A 607 -11.52 -14.25 22.10
C ASN A 607 -10.44 -14.37 23.18
N SER A 608 -9.67 -13.31 23.37
CA SER A 608 -8.59 -13.23 24.34
C SER A 608 -8.39 -11.79 24.81
N VAL A 609 -7.73 -11.62 25.95
CA VAL A 609 -7.38 -10.31 26.51
C VAL A 609 -5.92 -10.32 26.96
N LEU A 610 -5.33 -9.13 27.06
CA LEU A 610 -4.03 -8.96 27.74
C LEU A 610 -4.22 -9.06 29.24
N MET A 611 -3.31 -9.77 29.91
CA MET A 611 -3.33 -9.78 31.38
C MET A 611 -2.71 -8.47 31.90
N PRO A 612 -3.21 -7.96 33.04
CA PRO A 612 -2.61 -6.82 33.71
C PRO A 612 -1.14 -7.09 34.05
N SER A 613 -0.28 -6.16 33.67
CA SER A 613 1.16 -6.17 33.94
C SER A 613 1.71 -4.75 33.79
N GLU A 614 2.95 -4.51 34.16
CA GLU A 614 3.58 -3.21 33.88
C GLU A 614 3.54 -2.82 32.40
N ASP A 615 3.60 -3.80 31.48
CA ASP A 615 3.53 -3.56 30.03
C ASP A 615 2.14 -3.11 29.56
N THR A 616 1.10 -3.50 30.28
CA THR A 616 -0.30 -3.24 29.94
C THR A 616 -0.99 -2.25 30.85
N LYS A 617 -0.28 -1.77 31.89
CA LYS A 617 -0.79 -0.83 32.89
C LYS A 617 -1.47 0.41 32.30
N PHE A 618 -0.94 0.92 31.20
CA PHE A 618 -1.52 2.08 30.51
C PHE A 618 -2.97 1.83 30.10
N ILE A 619 -3.34 0.64 29.67
CA ILE A 619 -4.70 0.29 29.23
C ILE A 619 -5.54 -0.35 30.33
N THR A 620 -4.94 -0.94 31.36
CA THR A 620 -5.65 -1.66 32.41
C THR A 620 -5.88 -0.83 33.69
N ASP A 621 -5.36 0.41 33.74
CA ASP A 621 -5.52 1.32 34.86
C ASP A 621 -6.96 1.83 34.96
N PRO A 622 -7.74 1.43 36.00
CA PRO A 622 -9.14 1.82 36.13
C PRO A 622 -9.33 3.31 36.44
N ALA A 623 -8.33 3.97 37.02
CA ALA A 623 -8.38 5.41 37.31
C ALA A 623 -8.27 6.27 36.03
N ASN A 624 -7.71 5.71 34.99
CA ASN A 624 -7.47 6.38 33.70
C ASN A 624 -8.01 5.56 32.52
N PRO A 625 -9.34 5.49 32.34
CA PRO A 625 -9.97 4.78 31.23
C PRO A 625 -9.31 5.15 29.90
N THR A 626 -8.79 4.16 29.19
CA THR A 626 -8.00 4.38 27.97
C THR A 626 -8.72 3.81 26.75
N MET A 627 -8.80 4.58 25.69
CA MET A 627 -9.30 4.14 24.38
C MET A 627 -8.14 3.98 23.40
N ILE A 628 -8.03 2.81 22.78
CA ILE A 628 -7.06 2.54 21.73
C ILE A 628 -7.75 2.73 20.39
N MET A 629 -7.24 3.61 19.56
CA MET A 629 -7.79 3.90 18.23
C MET A 629 -6.83 3.50 17.11
N GLY A 630 -7.37 3.18 15.95
CA GLY A 630 -6.61 2.96 14.73
C GLY A 630 -7.35 3.47 13.52
N ALA A 631 -6.62 4.10 12.58
CA ALA A 631 -7.20 4.61 11.34
C ALA A 631 -6.37 4.23 10.12
N ASP A 632 -7.07 4.06 8.99
CA ASP A 632 -6.49 3.80 7.68
C ASP A 632 -7.31 4.45 6.57
N VAL A 633 -6.69 4.70 5.42
CA VAL A 633 -7.33 5.20 4.20
C VAL A 633 -7.01 4.27 3.03
N ALA A 634 -8.03 3.66 2.46
CA ALA A 634 -7.90 2.81 1.29
C ALA A 634 -8.19 3.60 0.01
N HIS A 635 -7.17 3.73 -0.84
CA HIS A 635 -7.28 4.39 -2.13
C HIS A 635 -7.70 3.43 -3.26
N PRO A 636 -8.34 3.94 -4.31
CA PRO A 636 -8.60 3.18 -5.52
C PRO A 636 -7.28 2.83 -6.24
N ALA A 637 -7.31 1.78 -7.07
CA ALA A 637 -6.15 1.36 -7.86
C ALA A 637 -5.65 2.49 -8.78
N PRO A 638 -4.35 2.56 -9.11
CA PRO A 638 -3.85 3.49 -10.11
C PRO A 638 -4.59 3.36 -11.44
N GLY A 639 -4.94 4.48 -12.06
CA GLY A 639 -5.70 4.52 -13.31
C GLY A 639 -7.23 4.47 -13.14
N THR A 640 -7.72 4.53 -11.89
CA THR A 640 -9.16 4.60 -11.56
C THR A 640 -9.46 5.87 -10.75
N GLU A 641 -9.02 7.01 -11.25
CA GLU A 641 -9.05 8.29 -10.52
C GLU A 641 -10.47 8.78 -10.17
N GLY A 642 -11.49 8.35 -10.89
CA GLY A 642 -12.89 8.67 -10.61
C GLY A 642 -13.50 7.95 -9.39
N ARG A 643 -12.82 6.94 -8.83
CA ARG A 643 -13.35 6.17 -7.69
C ARG A 643 -13.00 6.82 -6.37
N PRO A 644 -13.91 6.78 -5.36
CA PRO A 644 -13.64 7.36 -4.04
C PRO A 644 -12.56 6.61 -3.27
N SER A 645 -11.92 7.29 -2.32
CA SER A 645 -11.19 6.66 -1.21
C SER A 645 -12.16 6.35 -0.07
N PHE A 646 -11.86 5.30 0.68
CA PHE A 646 -12.64 4.92 1.88
C PHE A 646 -11.75 5.08 3.12
N THR A 647 -12.28 5.76 4.13
CA THR A 647 -11.63 5.95 5.42
C THR A 647 -12.31 5.11 6.49
N ALA A 648 -11.53 4.66 7.45
CA ALA A 648 -12.04 3.95 8.61
C ALA A 648 -11.34 4.41 9.88
N LEU A 649 -12.11 4.57 10.94
CA LEU A 649 -11.64 4.75 12.30
C LEU A 649 -12.22 3.63 13.16
N VAL A 650 -11.34 2.97 13.92
CA VAL A 650 -11.70 1.86 14.81
C VAL A 650 -11.25 2.22 16.21
N GLY A 651 -12.07 1.97 17.21
CA GLY A 651 -11.76 2.27 18.61
C GLY A 651 -12.20 1.17 19.56
N SER A 652 -11.40 0.93 20.61
CA SER A 652 -11.79 0.04 21.71
C SER A 652 -12.90 0.66 22.54
N VAL A 653 -13.81 -0.16 23.06
CA VAL A 653 -14.91 0.32 23.91
C VAL A 653 -14.86 -0.23 25.33
N ASP A 654 -14.12 -1.31 25.53
CA ASP A 654 -13.94 -1.96 26.83
C ASP A 654 -12.64 -1.53 27.52
N SER A 655 -12.58 -1.75 28.84
CA SER A 655 -11.46 -1.32 29.70
C SER A 655 -10.14 -2.08 29.52
N ILE A 656 -10.12 -3.08 28.62
CA ILE A 656 -8.95 -3.94 28.38
C ILE A 656 -8.59 -4.01 26.91
N ALA A 657 -9.14 -3.10 26.10
CA ALA A 657 -8.88 -2.96 24.66
C ALA A 657 -9.03 -4.26 23.85
N SER A 658 -10.09 -5.05 24.15
CA SER A 658 -10.38 -6.31 23.46
C SER A 658 -11.57 -6.24 22.50
N LYS A 659 -12.53 -5.35 22.78
CA LYS A 659 -13.70 -5.08 21.92
C LYS A 659 -13.54 -3.80 21.16
N TYR A 660 -13.70 -3.88 19.84
CA TYR A 660 -13.55 -2.74 18.94
C TYR A 660 -14.84 -2.47 18.18
N VAL A 661 -15.11 -1.20 17.98
CA VAL A 661 -16.19 -0.72 17.10
C VAL A 661 -15.59 0.13 16.00
N ALA A 662 -16.32 0.26 14.91
CA ALA A 662 -15.80 0.94 13.73
C ALA A 662 -16.81 1.97 13.19
N THR A 663 -16.26 3.00 12.59
CA THR A 663 -16.98 3.93 11.71
C THR A 663 -16.17 4.15 10.44
N HIS A 664 -16.83 4.49 9.34
CA HIS A 664 -16.19 4.61 8.04
C HIS A 664 -16.90 5.64 7.17
N ARG A 665 -16.16 6.23 6.24
CA ARG A 665 -16.67 7.24 5.29
C ARG A 665 -16.10 7.01 3.90
N ALA A 666 -16.79 7.54 2.90
CA ALA A 666 -16.26 7.71 1.55
C ALA A 666 -15.81 9.16 1.37
N GLN A 667 -14.63 9.36 0.80
CA GLN A 667 -14.06 10.69 0.59
C GLN A 667 -13.42 10.83 -0.80
N ARG A 668 -12.96 12.04 -1.13
CA ARG A 668 -12.28 12.35 -2.38
C ARG A 668 -11.12 11.39 -2.64
N SER A 669 -10.99 11.00 -3.92
CA SER A 669 -9.95 10.08 -4.37
C SER A 669 -8.54 10.59 -4.02
N ARG A 670 -7.70 9.69 -3.50
CA ARG A 670 -6.27 9.94 -3.21
C ARG A 670 -5.95 11.06 -2.22
N VAL A 671 -6.92 11.47 -1.42
CA VAL A 671 -6.68 12.32 -0.25
C VAL A 671 -6.33 11.40 0.92
N GLU A 672 -5.13 11.55 1.48
CA GLU A 672 -4.64 10.73 2.60
C GLU A 672 -5.23 11.19 3.94
N GLY A 673 -5.41 12.50 4.14
CA GLY A 673 -6.04 13.03 5.35
C GLY A 673 -7.49 12.57 5.49
N ILE A 674 -7.94 12.31 6.71
CA ILE A 674 -9.30 11.85 7.01
C ILE A 674 -10.20 13.07 7.17
N ALA A 675 -11.05 13.34 6.18
CA ALA A 675 -11.86 14.55 6.13
C ALA A 675 -12.87 14.64 7.29
N ASP A 676 -13.58 13.54 7.59
CA ASP A 676 -14.68 13.51 8.57
C ASP A 676 -14.19 12.93 9.93
N LEU A 677 -12.91 13.15 10.31
CA LEU A 677 -12.31 12.54 11.49
C LEU A 677 -12.99 12.96 12.79
N GLN A 678 -13.42 14.22 12.88
CA GLN A 678 -14.11 14.73 14.08
C GLN A 678 -15.40 13.95 14.36
N GLU A 679 -16.30 13.86 13.39
CA GLU A 679 -17.59 13.16 13.52
C GLU A 679 -17.38 11.65 13.75
N MET A 680 -16.38 11.07 13.08
CA MET A 680 -16.03 9.67 13.28
C MET A 680 -15.53 9.41 14.71
N ALA A 681 -14.72 10.28 15.26
CA ALA A 681 -14.18 10.18 16.61
C ALA A 681 -15.29 10.42 17.66
N GLU A 682 -16.18 11.39 17.45
CA GLU A 682 -17.35 11.61 18.32
C GLU A 682 -18.24 10.37 18.41
N ASP A 683 -18.53 9.73 17.27
CA ASP A 683 -19.31 8.48 17.23
C ASP A 683 -18.66 7.38 18.08
N LEU A 684 -17.33 7.21 17.96
CA LEU A 684 -16.61 6.19 18.72
C LEU A 684 -16.51 6.53 20.22
N ILE A 685 -16.29 7.78 20.59
CA ILE A 685 -16.25 8.23 22.00
C ILE A 685 -17.63 8.01 22.65
N LYS A 686 -18.72 8.35 21.98
CA LYS A 686 -20.08 8.09 22.44
C LYS A 686 -20.36 6.58 22.61
N LYS A 687 -19.86 5.74 21.70
CA LYS A 687 -19.93 4.28 21.83
C LYS A 687 -19.11 3.75 23.01
N PHE A 688 -17.93 4.32 23.25
CA PHE A 688 -17.12 4.02 24.44
C PHE A 688 -17.89 4.36 25.73
N GLN A 689 -18.39 5.60 25.85
CA GLN A 689 -19.19 6.05 27.00
C GLN A 689 -20.39 5.15 27.25
N GLY A 690 -21.12 4.82 26.16
CA GLY A 690 -22.28 3.92 26.21
C GLY A 690 -21.91 2.51 26.67
N TYR A 691 -20.81 1.94 26.19
CA TYR A 691 -20.36 0.61 26.58
C TYR A 691 -19.93 0.58 28.07
N GLN A 692 -19.10 1.55 28.49
CA GLN A 692 -18.65 1.67 29.87
C GLN A 692 -19.85 1.75 30.85
N LYS A 693 -20.85 2.58 30.51
CA LYS A 693 -22.05 2.75 31.34
C LYS A 693 -22.98 1.52 31.34
N MET A 694 -23.33 1.02 30.14
CA MET A 694 -24.38 -0.01 30.01
C MET A 694 -23.86 -1.42 30.27
N VAL A 695 -22.65 -1.73 29.88
CA VAL A 695 -22.08 -3.09 29.92
C VAL A 695 -21.15 -3.27 31.12
N GLU A 696 -20.19 -2.37 31.31
CA GLU A 696 -19.22 -2.46 32.40
C GLU A 696 -19.73 -1.82 33.70
N LYS A 697 -20.90 -1.16 33.66
CA LYS A 697 -21.54 -0.50 34.80
C LYS A 697 -20.63 0.52 35.52
N LYS A 698 -19.77 1.19 34.76
CA LYS A 698 -18.86 2.19 35.25
C LYS A 698 -19.43 3.60 35.08
N ASN A 699 -19.25 4.41 36.09
CA ASN A 699 -19.64 5.83 36.03
C ASN A 699 -18.42 6.65 35.56
N THR A 700 -18.15 6.62 34.27
CA THR A 700 -17.08 7.40 33.63
C THR A 700 -17.64 8.37 32.62
N LEU A 701 -17.06 9.56 32.57
CA LEU A 701 -17.40 10.57 31.54
C LEU A 701 -16.87 10.23 30.14
N GLY A 702 -15.95 9.25 30.05
CA GLY A 702 -15.34 8.82 28.78
C GLY A 702 -13.85 8.51 28.93
N PRO A 703 -13.10 8.38 27.83
CA PRO A 703 -11.70 8.07 27.93
C PRO A 703 -10.89 9.27 28.45
N LYS A 704 -10.05 9.04 29.47
CA LYS A 704 -9.06 10.01 29.95
C LYS A 704 -7.79 10.00 29.09
N ARG A 705 -7.57 8.89 28.38
CA ARG A 705 -6.41 8.70 27.50
C ARG A 705 -6.85 8.13 26.17
N ILE A 706 -6.27 8.61 25.10
CA ILE A 706 -6.37 8.03 23.75
C ILE A 706 -4.96 7.71 23.26
N LEU A 707 -4.75 6.47 22.84
CA LEU A 707 -3.59 6.07 22.06
C LEU A 707 -4.05 5.80 20.62
N PHE A 708 -3.70 6.69 19.71
CA PHE A 708 -4.15 6.67 18.34
C PHE A 708 -3.03 6.25 17.37
N TYR A 709 -3.22 5.12 16.71
CA TYR A 709 -2.33 4.60 15.67
C TYR A 709 -2.87 4.93 14.28
N ARG A 710 -2.10 5.66 13.46
CA ARG A 710 -2.48 6.11 12.11
C ARG A 710 -1.61 5.45 11.05
N ASP A 711 -2.19 4.59 10.16
CA ASP A 711 -1.47 3.96 9.03
C ASP A 711 -1.57 4.80 7.75
N GLY A 712 -0.64 4.56 6.83
CA GLY A 712 -0.68 5.08 5.46
C GLY A 712 0.04 6.42 5.24
N VAL A 713 0.33 7.17 6.28
CA VAL A 713 0.93 8.51 6.20
C VAL A 713 2.43 8.45 5.90
N SER A 714 2.89 9.22 4.93
CA SER A 714 4.32 9.40 4.63
C SER A 714 4.96 10.46 5.52
N GLU A 715 6.28 10.38 5.73
CA GLU A 715 7.04 11.34 6.57
C GLU A 715 6.76 12.82 6.19
N GLY A 716 6.68 13.13 4.89
CA GLY A 716 6.35 14.48 4.42
C GLY A 716 4.91 14.94 4.72
N GLN A 717 4.04 14.07 5.25
CA GLN A 717 2.66 14.38 5.60
C GLN A 717 2.42 14.45 7.13
N PHE A 718 3.44 14.20 7.96
CA PHE A 718 3.29 14.24 9.42
C PHE A 718 2.79 15.60 9.91
N ARG A 719 3.32 16.69 9.36
CA ARG A 719 2.85 18.06 9.66
C ARG A 719 1.36 18.22 9.37
N SER A 720 0.88 17.72 8.23
CA SER A 720 -0.54 17.78 7.88
C SER A 720 -1.44 17.01 8.85
N VAL A 721 -0.96 15.89 9.39
CA VAL A 721 -1.70 15.12 10.43
C VAL A 721 -1.79 15.93 11.71
N LEU A 722 -0.70 16.58 12.14
CA LEU A 722 -0.68 17.44 13.32
C LEU A 722 -1.55 18.69 13.18
N GLU A 723 -1.60 19.27 11.99
CA GLU A 723 -2.36 20.50 11.72
C GLU A 723 -3.86 20.24 11.49
N ASN A 724 -4.24 19.06 11.02
CA ASN A 724 -5.62 18.76 10.63
C ASN A 724 -6.27 17.65 11.46
N GLU A 725 -5.62 16.45 11.58
CA GLU A 725 -6.22 15.29 12.22
C GLU A 725 -6.19 15.40 13.76
N LEU A 726 -5.09 15.86 14.37
CA LEU A 726 -5.00 16.03 15.82
C LEU A 726 -6.02 17.05 16.34
N PRO A 727 -6.16 18.26 15.77
CA PRO A 727 -7.20 19.21 16.20
C PRO A 727 -8.61 18.69 16.00
N ALA A 728 -8.87 17.92 14.94
CA ALA A 728 -10.18 17.28 14.73
C ALA A 728 -10.52 16.30 15.87
N LEU A 729 -9.55 15.48 16.29
CA LEU A 729 -9.72 14.55 17.42
C LEU A 729 -9.92 15.31 18.75
N GLN A 730 -9.17 16.40 18.97
CA GLN A 730 -9.34 17.26 20.15
C GLN A 730 -10.74 17.91 20.20
N ARG A 731 -11.24 18.42 19.06
CA ARG A 731 -12.61 18.93 18.96
C ARG A 731 -13.66 17.85 19.24
N ALA A 732 -13.45 16.64 18.76
CA ALA A 732 -14.34 15.51 19.05
C ALA A 732 -14.38 15.19 20.56
N CYS A 733 -13.24 15.19 21.23
CA CYS A 733 -13.18 15.02 22.69
C CYS A 733 -13.97 16.12 23.41
N LYS A 734 -13.75 17.38 23.03
CA LYS A 734 -14.47 18.54 23.61
C LYS A 734 -15.98 18.43 23.36
N ALA A 735 -16.41 18.09 22.15
CA ALA A 735 -17.83 17.90 21.79
C ALA A 735 -18.51 16.78 22.60
N CYS A 736 -17.74 15.75 23.00
CA CYS A 736 -18.21 14.66 23.85
C CYS A 736 -18.08 14.96 25.37
N GLY A 737 -17.65 16.13 25.77
CA GLY A 737 -17.49 16.53 27.16
C GLY A 737 -16.34 15.82 27.89
N VAL A 738 -15.30 15.40 27.19
CA VAL A 738 -14.16 14.67 27.76
C VAL A 738 -12.86 15.48 27.65
N ASN A 739 -12.10 15.52 28.75
CA ASN A 739 -10.75 16.06 28.77
C ASN A 739 -9.75 14.89 28.67
N THR A 740 -9.19 14.69 27.49
CA THR A 740 -8.46 13.48 27.13
C THR A 740 -7.04 13.80 26.73
N LYS A 741 -6.07 13.09 27.32
CA LYS A 741 -4.67 13.10 26.88
C LYS A 741 -4.51 12.21 25.63
N ILE A 742 -3.88 12.72 24.59
CA ILE A 742 -3.75 12.05 23.30
C ILE A 742 -2.28 11.71 23.06
N THR A 743 -2.01 10.47 22.66
CA THR A 743 -0.74 10.09 22.01
C THR A 743 -1.07 9.64 20.60
N LEU A 744 -0.42 10.27 19.60
CA LEU A 744 -0.60 9.96 18.19
C LEU A 744 0.67 9.36 17.61
N VAL A 745 0.55 8.13 17.10
CA VAL A 745 1.66 7.34 16.57
C VAL A 745 1.37 6.99 15.11
N ILE A 746 2.22 7.42 14.20
CA ILE A 746 2.16 7.00 12.80
C ILE A 746 2.79 5.62 12.67
N VAL A 747 2.08 4.73 11.95
CA VAL A 747 2.51 3.34 11.73
C VAL A 747 2.89 3.14 10.26
N GLY A 748 4.16 2.99 9.98
CA GLY A 748 4.69 2.74 8.64
C GLY A 748 4.96 1.25 8.43
N LYS A 749 4.20 0.60 7.54
CA LYS A 749 4.42 -0.80 7.16
C LYS A 749 5.06 -0.94 5.78
N ARG A 750 4.93 0.07 4.92
CA ARG A 750 5.32 -0.01 3.50
C ARG A 750 6.72 0.53 3.21
N HIS A 751 7.61 0.52 4.23
CA HIS A 751 9.02 0.86 4.07
C HIS A 751 9.87 -0.33 3.59
N HIS A 752 11.13 -0.05 3.24
CA HIS A 752 12.07 -1.02 2.69
C HIS A 752 13.13 -1.53 3.69
N THR A 753 13.10 -1.09 4.94
CA THR A 753 14.01 -1.60 5.99
C THR A 753 13.68 -3.04 6.33
N ARG A 754 14.70 -3.90 6.39
CA ARG A 754 14.65 -5.31 6.78
C ARG A 754 15.69 -5.58 7.86
N MET A 755 15.34 -6.49 8.76
CA MET A 755 16.22 -6.97 9.82
C MET A 755 16.63 -8.41 9.54
N PHE A 756 17.88 -8.72 9.76
CA PHE A 756 18.45 -10.05 9.61
C PHE A 756 19.17 -10.44 10.89
N PRO A 757 18.94 -11.64 11.42
CA PRO A 757 19.68 -12.09 12.60
C PRO A 757 21.17 -12.23 12.24
N LYS A 758 22.05 -11.65 13.05
CA LYS A 758 23.49 -11.83 12.90
C LYS A 758 23.88 -13.27 13.29
N ASP A 759 23.29 -13.75 14.37
CA ASP A 759 23.52 -15.10 14.91
C ASP A 759 22.27 -15.98 14.73
N LYS A 760 22.48 -17.24 14.36
CA LYS A 760 21.38 -18.22 14.19
C LYS A 760 20.58 -18.47 15.47
N ALA A 761 21.17 -18.33 16.64
CA ALA A 761 20.48 -18.45 17.94
C ALA A 761 19.38 -17.38 18.13
N ASN A 762 19.50 -16.27 17.41
CA ASN A 762 18.56 -15.15 17.44
C ASN A 762 17.54 -15.19 16.28
N ALA A 763 17.45 -16.32 15.57
CA ALA A 763 16.53 -16.56 14.48
C ALA A 763 15.31 -17.39 14.90
N ASP A 764 14.15 -17.13 14.29
CA ASP A 764 12.98 -18.01 14.38
C ASP A 764 13.12 -19.23 13.43
N LYS A 765 12.13 -20.13 13.44
CA LYS A 765 12.08 -21.31 12.57
C LYS A 765 12.10 -20.98 11.06
N SER A 766 11.80 -19.75 10.70
CA SER A 766 11.80 -19.23 9.32
C SER A 766 13.05 -18.41 8.99
N GLU A 767 14.08 -18.48 9.84
CA GLU A 767 15.35 -17.74 9.74
C GLU A 767 15.19 -16.20 9.90
N ASN A 768 14.02 -15.70 10.32
CA ASN A 768 13.79 -14.29 10.63
C ASN A 768 14.23 -13.96 12.06
N CYS A 769 14.44 -12.67 12.36
CA CYS A 769 14.59 -12.22 13.74
C CYS A 769 13.36 -12.63 14.56
N LEU A 770 13.55 -12.84 15.87
CA LEU A 770 12.49 -13.26 16.79
C LEU A 770 11.38 -12.21 16.87
N ALA A 771 10.13 -12.66 17.08
CA ALA A 771 9.03 -11.77 17.42
C ALA A 771 9.35 -10.99 18.71
N GLY A 772 9.15 -9.67 18.69
CA GLY A 772 9.56 -8.76 19.75
C GLY A 772 10.88 -8.03 19.48
N THR A 773 11.57 -8.32 18.36
CA THR A 773 12.79 -7.58 18.01
C THR A 773 12.47 -6.11 17.76
N VAL A 774 13.08 -5.22 18.54
CA VAL A 774 12.95 -3.76 18.44
C VAL A 774 14.31 -3.11 18.18
N ILE A 775 14.33 -2.12 17.28
CA ILE A 775 15.44 -1.21 17.02
C ILE A 775 14.95 0.21 17.23
N ASP A 776 15.58 0.95 18.11
CA ASP A 776 15.32 2.38 18.37
C ASP A 776 16.59 3.24 18.33
N GLN A 777 17.69 2.66 17.84
CA GLN A 777 18.99 3.30 17.69
C GLN A 777 19.53 3.12 16.27
N VAL A 778 20.57 3.85 15.92
CA VAL A 778 21.34 3.78 14.68
C VAL A 778 20.56 4.14 13.43
N ILE A 779 19.49 3.41 13.10
CA ILE A 779 18.70 3.61 11.85
C ILE A 779 17.44 4.47 12.04
N GLY A 780 17.17 4.89 13.27
CA GLY A 780 16.05 5.78 13.59
C GLY A 780 16.29 7.24 13.16
N HIS A 781 15.24 8.05 13.29
CA HIS A 781 15.32 9.49 13.07
C HIS A 781 16.35 10.14 14.02
N PRO A 782 17.15 11.12 13.56
CA PRO A 782 18.17 11.74 14.42
C PRO A 782 17.63 12.29 15.74
N LEU A 783 16.48 12.96 15.73
CA LEU A 783 15.92 13.69 16.86
C LEU A 783 14.60 13.13 17.39
N GLU A 784 13.71 12.70 16.47
CA GLU A 784 12.34 12.38 16.81
C GLU A 784 12.19 10.98 17.39
N PHE A 785 11.15 10.79 18.20
CA PHE A 785 10.87 9.51 18.85
C PHE A 785 10.26 8.55 17.82
N ASP A 786 11.08 7.65 17.32
CA ASP A 786 10.69 6.55 16.45
C ASP A 786 11.36 5.23 16.84
N PHE A 787 10.81 4.13 16.37
CA PHE A 787 11.39 2.80 16.53
C PHE A 787 10.85 1.82 15.49
N PHE A 788 11.63 0.79 15.19
CA PHE A 788 11.21 -0.35 14.36
C PHE A 788 10.91 -1.54 15.24
N LEU A 789 9.76 -2.18 15.05
CA LEU A 789 9.35 -3.36 15.82
C LEU A 789 8.93 -4.49 14.89
N LEU A 790 9.59 -5.64 15.02
CA LEU A 790 9.17 -6.90 14.42
C LEU A 790 8.32 -7.67 15.44
N SER A 791 7.01 -7.40 15.45
CA SER A 791 6.09 -7.97 16.46
C SER A 791 5.62 -9.39 16.16
N HIS A 792 5.87 -9.94 14.96
CA HIS A 792 5.30 -11.21 14.51
C HIS A 792 6.37 -12.22 14.09
N ALA A 793 6.10 -13.49 14.29
CA ALA A 793 6.93 -14.59 13.78
C ALA A 793 6.77 -14.75 12.27
N GLY A 794 7.85 -15.07 11.56
CA GLY A 794 7.86 -15.30 10.14
C GLY A 794 6.97 -16.48 9.73
N LEU A 795 6.22 -16.31 8.62
CA LEU A 795 5.47 -17.39 7.98
C LEU A 795 6.13 -17.84 6.70
N ILE A 796 6.43 -16.86 5.85
CA ILE A 796 6.90 -17.07 4.49
C ILE A 796 7.85 -15.94 4.13
N GLY A 797 9.09 -16.28 3.75
CA GLY A 797 10.10 -15.34 3.31
C GLY A 797 10.62 -14.42 4.43
N THR A 798 11.07 -13.24 4.07
CA THR A 798 11.64 -12.26 5.01
C THR A 798 10.55 -11.40 5.64
N SER A 799 10.47 -11.40 6.95
CA SER A 799 9.53 -10.57 7.72
C SER A 799 9.86 -9.08 7.57
N ARG A 800 8.83 -8.26 7.67
CA ARG A 800 8.94 -6.79 7.61
C ARG A 800 8.57 -6.22 8.97
N PRO A 801 9.48 -5.52 9.66
CA PRO A 801 9.12 -4.78 10.87
C PRO A 801 8.13 -3.66 10.53
N ALA A 802 7.41 -3.17 11.51
CA ALA A 802 6.69 -1.90 11.38
C ALA A 802 7.56 -0.77 11.95
N HIS A 803 7.47 0.41 11.34
CA HIS A 803 8.10 1.64 11.80
C HIS A 803 7.05 2.49 12.52
N TYR A 804 7.35 2.91 13.73
CA TYR A 804 6.47 3.72 14.56
C TYR A 804 7.13 5.08 14.77
N SER A 805 6.40 6.17 14.46
CA SER A 805 6.85 7.54 14.67
C SER A 805 5.87 8.25 15.57
N VAL A 806 6.30 8.72 16.73
CA VAL A 806 5.46 9.43 17.70
C VAL A 806 5.41 10.89 17.31
N VAL A 807 4.26 11.35 16.82
CA VAL A 807 4.12 12.74 16.34
C VAL A 807 3.48 13.66 17.37
N HIS A 808 2.74 13.09 18.34
CA HIS A 808 2.20 13.85 19.49
C HIS A 808 2.08 12.95 20.72
N ASP A 809 2.39 13.46 21.92
CA ASP A 809 2.35 12.66 23.16
C ASP A 809 2.06 13.48 24.41
N ASP A 810 0.79 13.62 24.79
CA ASP A 810 0.36 14.22 26.05
C ASP A 810 0.55 13.27 27.24
N ASN A 811 0.73 11.97 26.99
CA ASN A 811 0.84 10.93 28.02
C ASN A 811 2.26 10.71 28.51
N ASN A 812 3.26 11.32 27.87
CA ASN A 812 4.68 11.26 28.21
C ASN A 812 5.21 9.82 28.26
N PHE A 813 5.02 9.06 27.18
CA PHE A 813 5.49 7.70 27.09
C PHE A 813 7.02 7.60 27.16
N THR A 814 7.50 6.71 28.00
CA THR A 814 8.89 6.24 27.89
C THR A 814 9.01 5.28 26.69
N PRO A 815 10.19 5.16 26.07
CA PRO A 815 10.40 4.22 24.98
C PRO A 815 9.99 2.78 25.33
N ASP A 816 10.39 2.29 26.50
CA ASP A 816 10.02 0.95 26.95
C ASP A 816 8.51 0.77 27.11
N ALA A 817 7.82 1.74 27.70
CA ALA A 817 6.38 1.64 27.91
C ALA A 817 5.61 1.56 26.59
N LEU A 818 5.93 2.42 25.59
CA LEU A 818 5.25 2.42 24.30
C LEU A 818 5.62 1.18 23.47
N GLN A 819 6.90 0.79 23.43
CA GLN A 819 7.37 -0.37 22.67
C GLN A 819 6.73 -1.67 23.20
N ARG A 820 6.74 -1.89 24.53
CA ARG A 820 6.15 -3.07 25.17
C ARG A 820 4.64 -3.12 25.01
N LEU A 821 3.94 -2.00 25.23
CA LEU A 821 2.49 -1.91 25.00
C LEU A 821 2.12 -2.19 23.55
N THR A 822 2.84 -1.58 22.58
CA THR A 822 2.61 -1.81 21.15
C THR A 822 2.82 -3.27 20.78
N PHE A 823 3.86 -3.91 21.32
CA PHE A 823 4.12 -5.33 21.13
C PHE A 823 3.03 -6.20 21.76
N ALA A 824 2.62 -5.90 23.00
CA ALA A 824 1.57 -6.63 23.70
C ALA A 824 0.23 -6.58 22.92
N LEU A 825 -0.18 -5.42 22.44
CA LEU A 825 -1.39 -5.27 21.61
C LEU A 825 -1.37 -6.17 20.38
N CYS A 826 -0.21 -6.37 19.72
CA CYS A 826 -0.11 -7.25 18.56
C CYS A 826 -0.47 -8.72 18.83
N HIS A 827 -0.62 -9.13 20.11
CA HIS A 827 -0.97 -10.50 20.49
C HIS A 827 -2.48 -10.76 20.67
N VAL A 828 -3.30 -9.72 20.69
CA VAL A 828 -4.77 -9.87 20.90
C VAL A 828 -5.58 -9.60 19.65
N TYR A 829 -5.02 -9.89 18.47
CA TYR A 829 -5.75 -9.81 17.21
C TYR A 829 -6.78 -10.93 17.09
N ALA A 830 -8.05 -10.56 16.95
CA ALA A 830 -9.17 -11.48 17.09
C ALA A 830 -9.25 -12.61 16.05
N ARG A 831 -8.57 -12.49 14.89
CA ARG A 831 -8.71 -13.46 13.77
C ARG A 831 -7.64 -14.54 13.73
N ALA A 832 -6.63 -14.50 14.60
CA ALA A 832 -5.49 -15.41 14.54
C ALA A 832 -4.95 -15.73 15.92
N THR A 833 -4.33 -16.90 16.04
CA THR A 833 -3.61 -17.38 17.22
C THR A 833 -2.11 -17.16 17.06
N ARG A 834 -1.77 -15.93 16.69
CA ARG A 834 -0.38 -15.47 16.53
C ARG A 834 -0.32 -13.95 16.58
N SER A 835 0.83 -13.44 17.01
CA SER A 835 1.09 -12.01 16.97
C SER A 835 1.07 -11.48 15.53
N VAL A 836 0.54 -10.28 15.35
CA VAL A 836 0.42 -9.62 14.07
C VAL A 836 1.44 -8.50 13.91
N SER A 837 1.67 -8.04 12.69
CA SER A 837 2.76 -7.13 12.35
C SER A 837 2.53 -5.67 12.76
N ILE A 838 1.32 -5.29 13.11
CA ILE A 838 0.90 -3.95 13.57
C ILE A 838 -0.22 -4.09 14.61
N PRO A 839 -0.47 -3.08 15.45
CA PRO A 839 -1.54 -3.11 16.44
C PRO A 839 -2.91 -3.42 15.83
N PRO A 840 -3.75 -4.23 16.51
CA PRO A 840 -5.06 -4.66 16.00
C PRO A 840 -5.96 -3.54 15.47
N PRO A 841 -6.13 -2.37 16.11
CA PRO A 841 -7.03 -1.34 15.61
C PRO A 841 -6.64 -0.83 14.23
N VAL A 842 -5.34 -0.79 13.90
CA VAL A 842 -4.86 -0.44 12.56
C VAL A 842 -5.23 -1.52 11.54
N TYR A 843 -5.02 -2.79 11.90
CA TYR A 843 -5.44 -3.92 11.07
C TYR A 843 -6.95 -3.93 10.84
N TYR A 844 -7.72 -3.61 11.87
CA TYR A 844 -9.17 -3.54 11.76
C TYR A 844 -9.61 -2.39 10.87
N ALA A 845 -8.93 -1.24 10.92
CA ALA A 845 -9.20 -0.11 10.03
C ALA A 845 -9.00 -0.47 8.55
N ASP A 846 -7.91 -1.16 8.19
CA ASP A 846 -7.68 -1.69 6.82
C ASP A 846 -8.83 -2.63 6.39
N ILE A 847 -9.26 -3.54 7.29
CA ILE A 847 -10.38 -4.44 7.00
C ILE A 847 -11.68 -3.66 6.79
N VAL A 848 -11.95 -2.66 7.63
CA VAL A 848 -13.15 -1.81 7.53
C VAL A 848 -13.14 -1.01 6.24
N CYS A 849 -12.03 -0.39 5.85
CA CYS A 849 -11.88 0.27 4.55
C CYS A 849 -12.19 -0.68 3.39
N GLY A 850 -11.66 -1.91 3.47
CA GLY A 850 -11.96 -2.95 2.50
C GLY A 850 -13.43 -3.34 2.47
N ARG A 851 -14.12 -3.34 3.62
CA ARG A 851 -15.54 -3.65 3.77
C ARG A 851 -16.42 -2.50 3.29
N ALA A 852 -16.04 -1.27 3.58
CA ALA A 852 -16.78 -0.05 3.26
C ALA A 852 -17.17 0.07 1.78
N ARG A 853 -16.33 -0.42 0.86
CA ARG A 853 -16.65 -0.44 -0.57
C ARG A 853 -17.92 -1.22 -0.92
N HIS A 854 -18.33 -2.19 -0.10
CA HIS A 854 -19.54 -3.00 -0.30
C HIS A 854 -20.79 -2.32 0.24
N HIS A 855 -20.67 -1.15 0.84
CA HIS A 855 -21.78 -0.36 1.34
C HIS A 855 -22.43 0.54 0.27
N LEU A 856 -21.81 0.62 -0.90
CA LEU A 856 -22.44 1.20 -2.10
C LEU A 856 -23.44 0.22 -2.75
N PRO A 857 -24.50 0.71 -3.41
CA PRO A 857 -25.39 -0.13 -4.20
C PRO A 857 -24.65 -0.98 -5.24
N ALA A 858 -25.16 -2.16 -5.56
CA ALA A 858 -24.51 -3.06 -6.53
C ALA A 858 -24.54 -2.48 -7.96
N ASP A 859 -25.56 -1.71 -8.27
CA ASP A 859 -25.79 -0.98 -9.51
C ASP A 859 -25.12 0.41 -9.56
N PHE A 860 -24.44 0.81 -8.47
CA PHE A 860 -23.72 2.08 -8.45
C PHE A 860 -22.57 2.02 -9.47
N ASP A 861 -22.76 2.76 -10.57
CA ASP A 861 -21.80 2.78 -11.67
C ASP A 861 -20.51 3.48 -11.24
N MET A 862 -19.47 2.66 -11.01
CA MET A 862 -18.09 3.09 -10.81
C MET A 862 -17.25 2.81 -12.04
N SER A 863 -17.86 2.81 -13.24
CA SER A 863 -17.13 2.51 -14.48
C SER A 863 -16.09 3.58 -14.80
N ASP A 864 -15.01 3.16 -15.45
CA ASP A 864 -13.90 4.02 -15.88
C ASP A 864 -14.28 5.00 -17.02
N SER A 865 -15.53 4.94 -17.50
CA SER A 865 -16.03 5.83 -18.56
C SER A 865 -16.18 7.29 -18.12
N MET A 866 -16.20 7.56 -16.82
CA MET A 866 -16.12 8.91 -16.28
C MET A 866 -14.66 9.34 -16.14
N THR A 867 -14.00 9.61 -17.26
CA THR A 867 -12.73 10.34 -17.28
C THR A 867 -13.04 11.76 -16.80
N ILE A 868 -12.74 12.05 -15.55
CA ILE A 868 -13.01 13.36 -14.95
C ILE A 868 -12.06 14.37 -15.59
N ALA A 869 -12.61 15.23 -16.42
CA ALA A 869 -11.85 16.24 -17.15
C ALA A 869 -11.55 17.51 -16.30
N SER A 870 -12.21 17.73 -15.17
CA SER A 870 -12.08 18.95 -14.35
C SER A 870 -12.23 18.69 -12.84
N GLY A 871 -11.77 19.62 -12.01
CA GLY A 871 -11.88 19.57 -10.56
C GLY A 871 -13.32 19.57 -10.03
N THR A 872 -14.25 20.25 -10.71
CA THR A 872 -15.67 20.32 -10.38
C THR A 872 -16.38 18.98 -10.52
N ASP A 873 -16.02 18.16 -11.50
CA ASP A 873 -16.60 16.82 -11.70
C ASP A 873 -16.18 15.84 -10.58
N ALA A 874 -14.99 16.05 -9.99
CA ALA A 874 -14.51 15.22 -8.88
C ALA A 874 -15.31 15.44 -7.59
N GLU A 875 -15.71 16.67 -7.30
CA GLU A 875 -16.54 17.00 -6.13
C GLU A 875 -17.96 16.48 -6.30
N ALA A 876 -18.57 16.68 -7.46
CA ALA A 876 -19.88 16.13 -7.79
C ALA A 876 -19.92 14.61 -7.66
N MET A 877 -18.85 13.90 -8.04
CA MET A 877 -18.76 12.45 -7.87
C MET A 877 -18.69 12.05 -6.39
N VAL A 878 -17.93 12.78 -5.56
CA VAL A 878 -17.88 12.52 -4.12
C VAL A 878 -19.25 12.68 -3.48
N GLU A 879 -20.01 13.71 -3.83
CA GLU A 879 -21.36 13.92 -3.30
C GLU A 879 -22.32 12.82 -3.77
N ARG A 880 -22.27 12.39 -5.03
CA ARG A 880 -23.04 11.21 -5.49
C ARG A 880 -22.71 9.96 -4.69
N VAL A 881 -21.42 9.71 -4.43
CA VAL A 881 -20.99 8.57 -3.62
C VAL A 881 -21.50 8.71 -2.18
N ARG A 882 -21.39 9.88 -1.55
CA ARG A 882 -21.88 10.14 -0.20
C ARG A 882 -23.39 9.92 -0.09
N ALA A 883 -24.16 10.39 -1.05
CA ALA A 883 -25.62 10.20 -1.10
C ALA A 883 -26.02 8.71 -1.23
N ALA A 884 -25.31 7.95 -2.03
CA ALA A 884 -25.58 6.52 -2.23
C ALA A 884 -25.02 5.63 -1.12
N TYR A 885 -24.02 6.12 -0.36
CA TYR A 885 -23.30 5.37 0.64
C TYR A 885 -24.12 5.14 1.90
N LYS A 886 -24.22 3.88 2.33
CA LYS A 886 -24.97 3.52 3.54
C LYS A 886 -24.03 3.16 4.69
N GLN A 887 -24.38 3.63 5.89
CA GLN A 887 -23.68 3.28 7.12
C GLN A 887 -23.99 1.85 7.56
N THR A 888 -23.17 1.33 8.47
CA THR A 888 -23.42 0.02 9.09
C THR A 888 -24.72 0.03 9.88
N HIS A 889 -25.52 -1.04 9.72
CA HIS A 889 -26.81 -1.19 10.42
C HIS A 889 -26.61 -1.17 11.94
N PRO A 890 -27.47 -0.45 12.72
CA PRO A 890 -27.32 -0.28 14.17
C PRO A 890 -27.21 -1.58 14.97
N ASN A 891 -27.89 -2.65 14.54
CA ASN A 891 -27.89 -3.95 15.22
C ASN A 891 -26.50 -4.58 15.34
N ILE A 892 -25.60 -4.33 14.37
CA ILE A 892 -24.26 -4.91 14.35
C ILE A 892 -23.15 -3.87 14.54
N ALA A 893 -23.46 -2.58 14.49
CA ALA A 893 -22.49 -1.49 14.62
C ALA A 893 -21.77 -1.44 15.98
N ARG A 894 -22.31 -2.14 16.99
CA ARG A 894 -21.71 -2.27 18.34
C ARG A 894 -20.80 -3.49 18.47
N ASN A 895 -20.68 -4.30 17.44
CA ASN A 895 -19.88 -5.52 17.38
C ASN A 895 -18.76 -5.41 16.33
N MET A 896 -17.84 -6.34 16.36
CA MET A 896 -16.76 -6.42 15.38
C MET A 896 -17.25 -7.09 14.07
N TYR A 897 -18.30 -6.55 13.45
CA TYR A 897 -18.97 -7.08 12.26
C TYR A 897 -18.03 -7.31 11.06
N PHE A 898 -17.01 -6.49 10.99
CA PHE A 898 -16.01 -6.47 9.92
C PHE A 898 -15.04 -7.66 9.92
N GLN A 899 -15.03 -8.53 10.91
CA GLN A 899 -14.14 -9.67 11.09
C GLN A 899 -14.35 -10.83 10.10
#